data_a21b4edab23ab41cbd5bc0fafbffe4e0
#
_entry.id   a21b4edab23ab41cbd5bc0fafbffe4e0
#
_cell.length_a   1.000
_cell.length_b   1.000
_cell.length_c   1.000
_cell.angle_alpha   90.00
_cell.angle_beta   90.00
_cell.angle_gamma   90.00
#
_symmetry.space_group_name_H-M   'P 1'
#
loop_
_entity.id
_entity.type
_entity.pdbx_description
1 polymer ?
#
loop_
_entity_poly.entity_id
_entity_poly.type
_entity_poly.pdbx_seq_one_letter_code
_entity_poly.pdbx_strand_id
1 'polypeptide(L)'
;MIVSEFQFFRGYVPTKNKHCLEKYKNRTDLKGLKEVADLPEYAGILATNTILVDLDDADQAEILMKIVEALQLNCRVYQTTRGKHFLFTNTKVPKCSTHSTLAIGLTADIKVGFSNSYEVLKFNGEERFIEWDIEEGQEYQEIPKWLFPVKASAEFLKMKAGDGRNQSLYNYILTLQANDFSVDECRECIRIINNYILPDPLSEQEIETILRDDAFKKPVFFKGSTFLFDRFAVYLKNNFHICRVNNQLHIFKDGIYSPGYADIEAAMIQTIPDLKAVHRNEVLKYLEILIRENTPPAPSQWIAFRNGVLNVRDDSFVPPSPDLVVTNRIPWDYNPEAYDDLTDTTLTKIACGDPAIRALLEEAAGYCLFKRNELGKAFILTGTGSNGKSTFLNMLKNMLGHNNVSSLDLKKLSDRFSTVMLFGKLANIGDDISDEFLVDTSMFKKIVTGESIDAEQKGLPKFEFEPFCKMFFSANNIPRMGKGRDWEAIKRRLIIIPFMAKFSKTDPDFVPFIGDKLKTQDSTEYLIRLGVAGLKRVLDARAFTNSEKVQRELDDYEESNNPILAFNRECAEDGYSIENEPTSEVYRKYQEFCIQNNLKPMSKIEFSRAICKLLDLETAAKRQPGKGNKIIRIFQKKG
;
A
#
# COMPACT_ATOMS: atom_id res chain seq x y z
N MET A 1 24.37 39.45 12.00
CA MET A 1 23.52 38.30 11.63
C MET A 1 22.42 38.27 12.67
N ILE A 2 21.19 38.57 12.29
CA ILE A 2 20.04 38.46 13.18
C ILE A 2 19.79 36.93 13.26
N VAL A 3 20.09 36.35 14.41
CA VAL A 3 19.68 34.96 14.73
C VAL A 3 18.14 34.99 14.67
N SER A 4 17.54 34.29 13.72
CA SER A 4 16.09 34.17 13.66
C SER A 4 15.65 33.38 14.89
N GLU A 5 14.99 34.08 15.80
CA GLU A 5 14.38 33.47 16.97
C GLU A 5 13.49 32.29 16.54
N PHE A 6 13.71 31.11 17.11
CA PHE A 6 12.93 29.94 16.77
C PHE A 6 11.45 30.16 17.13
N GLN A 7 10.56 29.96 16.17
CA GLN A 7 9.13 30.12 16.37
C GLN A 7 8.41 28.75 16.34
N PHE A 8 7.71 28.41 17.41
CA PHE A 8 6.90 27.20 17.49
C PHE A 8 5.72 27.19 16.49
N PHE A 9 5.28 28.36 16.03
CA PHE A 9 4.14 28.50 15.15
C PHE A 9 4.54 29.16 13.83
N ARG A 10 4.12 28.55 12.71
CA ARG A 10 4.35 29.09 11.35
C ARG A 10 3.27 30.09 10.91
N GLY A 11 2.26 30.33 11.72
CA GLY A 11 1.17 31.25 11.51
C GLY A 11 -0.04 30.90 12.35
N TYR A 12 -1.10 31.71 12.23
CA TYR A 12 -2.26 31.67 13.12
C TYR A 12 -3.56 31.59 12.32
N VAL A 13 -4.60 31.00 12.93
CA VAL A 13 -5.94 30.88 12.36
C VAL A 13 -7.01 31.20 13.43
N PRO A 14 -8.12 31.87 13.05
CA PRO A 14 -9.27 32.02 13.93
C PRO A 14 -9.88 30.66 14.28
N THR A 15 -10.36 30.51 15.52
CA THR A 15 -11.09 29.33 15.96
C THR A 15 -12.46 29.69 16.51
N LYS A 16 -13.33 28.67 16.62
CA LYS A 16 -14.59 28.73 17.35
C LYS A 16 -14.81 27.42 18.05
N ASN A 17 -15.03 27.45 19.36
CA ASN A 17 -15.10 26.25 20.20
C ASN A 17 -13.89 25.33 19.96
N LYS A 18 -12.70 25.91 19.90
CA LYS A 18 -11.40 25.23 19.64
C LYS A 18 -11.24 24.63 18.23
N HIS A 19 -12.20 24.78 17.31
CA HIS A 19 -12.11 24.31 15.93
C HIS A 19 -11.71 25.44 14.99
N CYS A 20 -10.73 25.18 14.11
CA CYS A 20 -10.27 26.17 13.12
C CYS A 20 -11.39 26.53 12.15
N LEU A 21 -11.63 27.84 11.94
CA LEU A 21 -12.66 28.35 11.03
C LEU A 21 -12.20 28.39 9.57
N GLU A 22 -10.91 28.38 9.33
CA GLU A 22 -10.29 28.45 8.00
C GLU A 22 -9.49 27.18 7.71
N LYS A 23 -9.38 26.82 6.42
CA LYS A 23 -8.45 25.77 5.99
C LYS A 23 -7.02 26.26 6.22
N TYR A 24 -6.21 25.48 6.89
CA TYR A 24 -4.83 25.81 7.25
C TYR A 24 -3.80 24.77 6.76
N LYS A 25 -4.26 23.57 6.46
CA LYS A 25 -3.36 22.50 5.99
C LYS A 25 -2.69 22.88 4.66
N ASN A 26 -1.39 22.75 4.62
CA ASN A 26 -0.55 23.04 3.46
C ASN A 26 -0.64 24.49 2.92
N ARG A 27 -1.12 25.44 3.74
CA ARG A 27 -1.12 26.86 3.39
C ARG A 27 0.17 27.53 3.84
N THR A 28 0.71 28.40 3.01
CA THR A 28 1.87 29.26 3.29
C THR A 28 1.48 30.69 3.67
N ASP A 29 0.22 31.08 3.37
CA ASP A 29 -0.36 32.42 3.58
C ASP A 29 -1.21 32.48 4.88
N LEU A 30 -0.69 31.95 5.98
CA LEU A 30 -1.35 32.02 7.29
C LEU A 30 -1.26 33.44 7.88
N LYS A 31 -2.20 33.79 8.74
CA LYS A 31 -2.24 35.09 9.41
C LYS A 31 -1.04 35.25 10.37
N GLY A 32 -0.58 36.48 10.51
CA GLY A 32 0.35 36.86 11.57
C GLY A 32 -0.37 37.00 12.92
N LEU A 33 0.39 36.94 14.02
CA LEU A 33 -0.17 37.07 15.36
C LEU A 33 -1.00 38.36 15.54
N LYS A 34 -0.52 39.49 15.02
CA LYS A 34 -1.21 40.79 15.10
C LYS A 34 -2.60 40.78 14.45
N GLU A 35 -2.84 39.93 13.46
CA GLU A 35 -4.10 39.87 12.72
C GLU A 35 -5.17 39.04 13.46
N VAL A 36 -4.78 38.25 14.46
CA VAL A 36 -5.67 37.38 15.24
C VAL A 36 -5.74 37.74 16.72
N ALA A 37 -4.83 38.60 17.21
CA ALA A 37 -4.70 38.93 18.63
C ALA A 37 -5.99 39.49 19.24
N ASP A 38 -6.75 40.30 18.48
CA ASP A 38 -8.02 40.91 18.94
C ASP A 38 -9.23 39.95 18.85
N LEU A 39 -9.03 38.77 18.25
CA LEU A 39 -10.10 37.77 18.16
C LEU A 39 -10.36 37.09 19.52
N PRO A 40 -11.62 36.68 19.80
CA PRO A 40 -11.94 35.95 21.02
C PRO A 40 -11.29 34.58 21.12
N GLU A 41 -11.00 33.94 19.96
CA GLU A 41 -10.37 32.64 19.89
C GLU A 41 -9.45 32.54 18.67
N TYR A 42 -8.25 32.03 18.88
CA TYR A 42 -7.34 31.69 17.79
C TYR A 42 -6.40 30.52 18.18
N ALA A 43 -5.85 29.87 17.16
CA ALA A 43 -4.86 28.82 17.31
C ALA A 43 -3.60 29.14 16.49
N GLY A 44 -2.46 28.71 17.01
CA GLY A 44 -1.17 28.69 16.29
C GLY A 44 -0.97 27.35 15.57
N ILE A 45 -0.63 27.41 14.29
CA ILE A 45 -0.29 26.22 13.49
C ILE A 45 1.17 25.89 13.77
N LEU A 46 1.44 24.68 14.25
CA LEU A 46 2.79 24.27 14.61
C LEU A 46 3.75 24.38 13.43
N ALA A 47 4.93 24.91 13.67
CA ALA A 47 6.04 24.92 12.71
C ALA A 47 6.52 23.48 12.46
N THR A 48 7.08 23.20 11.28
CA THR A 48 7.43 21.84 10.83
C THR A 48 8.31 21.09 11.83
N ASN A 49 9.26 21.78 12.45
CA ASN A 49 10.19 21.22 13.42
C ASN A 49 9.73 21.38 14.89
N THR A 50 8.44 21.43 15.12
CA THR A 50 7.83 21.54 16.47
C THR A 50 7.09 20.26 16.83
N ILE A 51 7.18 19.88 18.11
CA ILE A 51 6.36 18.85 18.73
C ILE A 51 5.67 19.41 19.98
N LEU A 52 4.44 19.00 20.16
CA LEU A 52 3.64 19.30 21.35
C LEU A 52 3.27 17.98 22.03
N VAL A 53 3.63 17.87 23.30
CA VAL A 53 3.26 16.77 24.20
C VAL A 53 2.12 17.28 25.07
N ASP A 54 0.94 16.70 24.91
CA ASP A 54 -0.32 17.12 25.50
C ASP A 54 -0.72 16.12 26.59
N LEU A 55 -0.62 16.53 27.85
CA LEU A 55 -1.08 15.75 29.00
C LEU A 55 -2.39 16.32 29.56
N ASP A 56 -3.48 15.63 29.32
CA ASP A 56 -4.83 15.98 29.80
C ASP A 56 -5.09 15.53 31.26
N ASP A 57 -4.25 14.66 31.82
CA ASP A 57 -4.29 14.24 33.21
C ASP A 57 -3.48 15.22 34.07
N ALA A 58 -4.14 15.91 35.00
CA ALA A 58 -3.52 16.96 35.82
C ALA A 58 -2.37 16.44 36.70
N ASP A 59 -2.51 15.25 37.26
CA ASP A 59 -1.49 14.67 38.15
C ASP A 59 -0.24 14.31 37.34
N GLN A 60 -0.40 13.70 36.16
CA GLN A 60 0.71 13.38 35.27
C GLN A 60 1.36 14.64 34.69
N ALA A 61 0.57 15.67 34.37
CA ALA A 61 1.08 16.95 33.90
C ALA A 61 1.94 17.66 34.95
N GLU A 62 1.54 17.62 36.23
CA GLU A 62 2.34 18.14 37.34
C GLU A 62 3.62 17.34 37.57
N ILE A 63 3.59 16.04 37.40
CA ILE A 63 4.81 15.21 37.45
C ILE A 63 5.79 15.65 36.35
N LEU A 64 5.33 15.80 35.12
CA LEU A 64 6.20 16.24 34.02
C LEU A 64 6.70 17.68 34.26
N MET A 65 5.85 18.58 34.81
CA MET A 65 6.27 19.94 35.16
C MET A 65 7.43 19.94 36.16
N LYS A 66 7.34 19.13 37.24
CA LYS A 66 8.43 18.95 38.19
C LYS A 66 9.74 18.47 37.56
N ILE A 67 9.64 17.59 36.53
CA ILE A 67 10.82 17.13 35.79
C ILE A 67 11.41 18.29 34.98
N VAL A 68 10.55 19.09 34.31
CA VAL A 68 10.98 20.26 33.53
C VAL A 68 11.74 21.25 34.44
N GLU A 69 11.20 21.56 35.59
CA GLU A 69 11.81 22.46 36.59
C GLU A 69 13.11 21.91 37.12
N ALA A 70 13.10 20.65 37.55
CA ALA A 70 14.28 20.01 38.16
C ALA A 70 15.46 19.87 37.18
N LEU A 71 15.18 19.57 35.93
CA LEU A 71 16.18 19.41 34.88
C LEU A 71 16.42 20.70 34.07
N GLN A 72 15.73 21.81 34.40
CA GLN A 72 15.84 23.11 33.73
C GLN A 72 15.71 22.97 32.20
N LEU A 73 14.64 22.27 31.74
CA LEU A 73 14.49 21.99 30.32
C LEU A 73 14.16 23.25 29.52
N ASN A 74 14.83 23.45 28.41
CA ASN A 74 14.60 24.54 27.48
C ASN A 74 13.38 24.24 26.58
N CYS A 75 12.18 24.37 27.14
CA CYS A 75 10.90 24.15 26.47
C CYS A 75 9.90 25.25 26.84
N ARG A 76 8.77 25.29 26.13
CA ARG A 76 7.63 26.15 26.53
C ARG A 76 6.50 25.30 27.06
N VAL A 77 5.92 25.71 28.19
CA VAL A 77 4.78 25.00 28.79
C VAL A 77 3.59 25.95 28.92
N TYR A 78 2.47 25.52 28.37
CA TYR A 78 1.18 26.19 28.52
C TYR A 78 0.32 25.47 29.56
N GLN A 79 -0.23 26.22 30.49
CA GLN A 79 -1.29 25.71 31.37
C GLN A 79 -2.60 25.58 30.60
N THR A 80 -3.28 24.46 30.75
CA THR A 80 -4.62 24.23 30.17
C THR A 80 -5.65 24.01 31.28
N THR A 81 -6.93 23.87 30.90
CA THR A 81 -8.01 23.61 31.87
C THR A 81 -7.94 22.25 32.53
N ARG A 82 -7.27 21.27 31.92
CA ARG A 82 -7.20 19.87 32.40
C ARG A 82 -5.79 19.41 32.75
N GLY A 83 -4.78 20.00 32.12
CA GLY A 83 -3.41 19.58 32.28
C GLY A 83 -2.46 20.60 31.68
N LYS A 84 -1.40 20.17 31.01
CA LYS A 84 -0.37 21.05 30.45
C LYS A 84 0.08 20.60 29.08
N HIS A 85 0.49 21.56 28.24
CA HIS A 85 1.04 21.34 26.90
C HIS A 85 2.52 21.74 26.87
N PHE A 86 3.39 20.80 26.54
CA PHE A 86 4.84 20.99 26.51
C PHE A 86 5.31 21.04 25.05
N LEU A 87 5.98 22.13 24.66
CA LEU A 87 6.49 22.34 23.30
C LEU A 87 8.02 22.25 23.28
N PHE A 88 8.52 21.45 22.34
CA PHE A 88 9.94 21.25 22.06
C PHE A 88 10.23 21.40 20.57
N THR A 89 11.48 21.50 20.18
CA THR A 89 11.89 21.27 18.79
C THR A 89 11.88 19.77 18.49
N ASN A 90 11.66 19.42 17.22
CA ASN A 90 11.51 18.02 16.81
C ASN A 90 12.08 17.76 15.42
N THR A 91 12.99 16.79 15.35
CA THR A 91 13.50 16.24 14.09
C THR A 91 13.31 14.71 14.00
N LYS A 92 12.92 14.07 15.10
CA LYS A 92 12.97 12.59 15.25
C LYS A 92 11.62 11.91 15.38
N VAL A 93 10.60 12.56 15.98
CA VAL A 93 9.26 11.97 16.14
C VAL A 93 8.43 12.23 14.88
N PRO A 94 8.10 11.18 14.08
CA PRO A 94 7.59 11.38 12.72
C PRO A 94 6.08 11.59 12.62
N LYS A 95 5.28 11.31 13.65
CA LYS A 95 3.81 11.35 13.53
C LYS A 95 3.10 11.72 14.83
N CYS A 96 1.89 12.21 14.67
CA CYS A 96 0.95 12.38 15.79
C CYS A 96 0.50 11.01 16.31
N SER A 97 0.24 10.95 17.62
CA SER A 97 -0.40 9.81 18.26
C SER A 97 -1.26 10.27 19.42
N THR A 98 -2.28 9.49 19.76
CA THR A 98 -3.20 9.76 20.85
C THR A 98 -3.08 8.68 21.92
N HIS A 99 -3.23 9.07 23.19
CA HIS A 99 -3.15 8.17 24.36
C HIS A 99 -1.91 7.28 24.33
N SER A 100 -0.77 7.86 23.95
CA SER A 100 0.49 7.15 23.85
C SER A 100 1.18 7.08 25.21
N THR A 101 1.72 5.91 25.54
CA THR A 101 2.63 5.77 26.68
C THR A 101 3.99 6.35 26.30
N LEU A 102 4.44 7.35 27.02
CA LEU A 102 5.80 7.90 26.92
C LEU A 102 6.80 6.95 27.57
N ALA A 103 8.07 7.01 27.17
CA ALA A 103 9.10 6.12 27.70
C ALA A 103 9.25 6.18 29.22
N ILE A 104 8.91 7.27 29.86
CA ILE A 104 8.85 7.39 31.32
C ILE A 104 7.56 6.83 31.96
N GLY A 105 6.63 6.28 31.18
CA GLY A 105 5.39 5.69 31.69
C GLY A 105 4.22 6.64 31.87
N LEU A 106 4.34 7.91 31.51
CA LEU A 106 3.22 8.86 31.45
C LEU A 106 2.43 8.67 30.16
N THR A 107 1.15 9.10 30.14
CA THR A 107 0.29 9.03 28.96
C THR A 107 0.07 10.43 28.38
N ALA A 108 0.30 10.59 27.08
CA ALA A 108 0.13 11.87 26.40
C ALA A 108 -0.39 11.71 24.96
N ASP A 109 -1.00 12.79 24.46
CA ASP A 109 -1.21 12.97 23.04
C ASP A 109 0.01 13.69 22.43
N ILE A 110 0.48 13.20 21.29
CA ILE A 110 1.61 13.78 20.55
C ILE A 110 1.10 14.46 19.29
N LYS A 111 1.42 15.74 19.13
CA LYS A 111 1.09 16.54 17.96
C LYS A 111 2.39 17.07 17.33
N VAL A 112 2.60 16.82 16.04
CA VAL A 112 3.81 17.23 15.33
C VAL A 112 3.50 18.23 14.22
N GLY A 113 4.40 19.21 14.01
CA GLY A 113 4.16 20.32 13.09
C GLY A 113 4.06 19.90 11.63
N PHE A 114 4.83 18.91 11.18
CA PHE A 114 4.72 18.41 9.79
C PHE A 114 3.42 17.65 9.49
N SER A 115 2.64 17.28 10.49
CA SER A 115 1.27 16.79 10.33
C SER A 115 0.22 17.90 10.29
N ASN A 116 0.64 19.17 10.18
CA ASN A 116 -0.22 20.35 10.23
C ASN A 116 -1.07 20.42 11.50
N SER A 117 -0.51 20.08 12.63
CA SER A 117 -1.16 20.19 13.93
C SER A 117 -1.27 21.65 14.39
N TYR A 118 -2.19 21.93 15.29
CA TYR A 118 -2.37 23.26 15.87
C TYR A 118 -2.53 23.22 17.38
N GLU A 119 -2.25 24.33 18.01
CA GLU A 119 -2.46 24.62 19.42
C GLU A 119 -3.39 25.82 19.60
N VAL A 120 -4.42 25.67 20.43
CA VAL A 120 -5.34 26.76 20.76
C VAL A 120 -4.65 27.69 21.76
N LEU A 121 -4.38 28.92 21.37
CA LEU A 121 -3.63 29.91 22.16
C LEU A 121 -4.51 30.92 22.86
N LYS A 122 -5.74 31.14 22.36
CA LYS A 122 -6.75 31.98 23.00
C LYS A 122 -8.11 31.31 22.90
N PHE A 123 -8.84 31.29 24.01
CA PHE A 123 -10.17 30.69 24.09
C PHE A 123 -11.08 31.51 24.99
N ASN A 124 -12.28 31.83 24.51
CA ASN A 124 -13.26 32.68 25.23
C ASN A 124 -12.71 34.04 25.68
N GLY A 125 -11.81 34.64 24.92
CA GLY A 125 -11.19 35.92 25.22
C GLY A 125 -9.96 35.84 26.13
N GLU A 126 -9.66 34.70 26.70
CA GLU A 126 -8.50 34.48 27.57
C GLU A 126 -7.36 33.80 26.80
N GLU A 127 -6.16 34.39 26.86
CA GLU A 127 -4.95 33.80 26.33
C GLU A 127 -4.44 32.68 27.24
N ARG A 128 -3.84 31.65 26.64
CA ARG A 128 -3.20 30.59 27.40
C ARG A 128 -2.05 31.12 28.22
N PHE A 129 -2.03 30.81 29.50
CA PHE A 129 -0.95 31.16 30.41
C PHE A 129 0.29 30.34 30.08
N ILE A 130 1.42 31.03 29.87
CA ILE A 130 2.75 30.41 29.75
C ILE A 130 3.28 30.24 31.18
N GLU A 131 3.39 28.99 31.62
CA GLU A 131 3.86 28.66 32.96
C GLU A 131 5.39 28.50 33.03
N TRP A 132 5.98 28.05 31.92
CA TRP A 132 7.42 27.88 31.78
C TRP A 132 7.87 28.31 30.39
N ASP A 133 9.01 28.98 30.31
CA ASP A 133 9.65 29.37 29.05
C ASP A 133 11.16 29.49 29.25
N ILE A 134 11.89 29.58 28.15
CA ILE A 134 13.35 29.80 28.16
C ILE A 134 13.67 31.24 28.55
N GLU A 135 14.85 31.46 29.13
CA GLU A 135 15.39 32.79 29.38
C GLU A 135 15.88 33.45 28.08
N GLU A 136 15.99 34.79 28.09
CA GLU A 136 16.47 35.54 26.96
C GLU A 136 17.90 35.12 26.55
N GLY A 137 18.06 34.74 25.27
CA GLY A 137 19.33 34.25 24.73
C GLY A 137 19.54 32.74 24.78
N GLN A 138 18.59 31.98 25.33
CA GLN A 138 18.60 30.51 25.26
C GLN A 138 17.89 30.01 23.99
N GLU A 139 18.18 28.77 23.60
CA GLU A 139 17.50 28.08 22.49
C GLU A 139 16.65 26.94 23.02
N TYR A 140 15.48 26.72 22.39
CA TYR A 140 14.65 25.56 22.71
C TYR A 140 15.34 24.27 22.32
N GLN A 141 15.33 23.30 23.23
CA GLN A 141 15.96 22.01 23.01
C GLN A 141 15.06 21.06 22.20
N GLU A 142 15.70 20.07 21.59
CA GLU A 142 14.99 18.95 20.99
C GLU A 142 14.30 18.11 22.06
N ILE A 143 13.13 17.56 21.74
CA ILE A 143 12.39 16.71 22.66
C ILE A 143 13.28 15.58 23.20
N PRO A 144 13.42 15.44 24.52
CA PRO A 144 14.22 14.38 25.12
C PRO A 144 13.70 12.99 24.77
N LYS A 145 14.59 12.04 24.58
CA LYS A 145 14.24 10.67 24.19
C LYS A 145 13.27 10.00 25.16
N TRP A 146 13.35 10.27 26.44
CA TRP A 146 12.45 9.72 27.45
C TRP A 146 11.01 10.26 27.39
N LEU A 147 10.72 11.29 26.58
CA LEU A 147 9.36 11.73 26.19
C LEU A 147 8.87 11.08 24.89
N PHE A 148 9.64 10.22 24.26
CA PHE A 148 9.17 9.55 23.04
C PHE A 148 8.07 8.55 23.36
N PRO A 149 7.05 8.43 22.50
CA PRO A 149 6.05 7.39 22.62
C PRO A 149 6.68 6.01 22.41
N VAL A 150 6.39 5.09 23.32
CA VAL A 150 6.86 3.70 23.27
C VAL A 150 5.68 2.74 23.31
N LYS A 151 5.82 1.58 22.67
CA LYS A 151 4.82 0.51 22.78
C LYS A 151 5.09 -0.32 24.05
N ALA A 152 4.67 0.19 25.19
CA ALA A 152 4.82 -0.49 26.46
C ALA A 152 3.58 -0.27 27.33
N SER A 153 3.23 -1.28 28.13
CA SER A 153 2.33 -1.11 29.27
C SER A 153 3.18 -0.96 30.52
N ALA A 154 3.46 0.28 30.90
CA ALA A 154 4.25 0.57 32.10
C ALA A 154 3.34 1.26 33.13
N GLU A 155 3.02 0.57 34.22
CA GLU A 155 2.18 1.11 35.30
C GLU A 155 3.04 1.59 36.49
N PHE A 156 4.14 2.30 36.22
CA PHE A 156 5.08 2.76 37.26
C PHE A 156 4.42 3.67 38.30
N LEU A 157 3.46 4.51 37.90
CA LEU A 157 2.72 5.41 38.81
C LEU A 157 1.95 4.68 39.91
N LYS A 158 1.66 3.40 39.77
CA LYS A 158 0.88 2.60 40.74
C LYS A 158 1.75 1.68 41.58
N MET A 159 3.06 1.57 41.31
CA MET A 159 3.96 0.60 41.94
C MET A 159 4.40 1.07 43.32
N LYS A 160 4.09 0.27 44.34
CA LYS A 160 4.48 0.51 45.75
C LYS A 160 5.64 -0.38 46.21
N ALA A 161 6.15 -0.12 47.38
CA ALA A 161 7.11 -1.02 48.02
C ALA A 161 6.54 -2.43 48.13
N GLY A 162 7.30 -3.43 47.65
CA GLY A 162 6.84 -4.84 47.57
C GLY A 162 6.32 -5.29 46.21
N ASP A 163 5.99 -4.39 45.28
CA ASP A 163 5.45 -4.74 43.96
C ASP A 163 6.53 -5.15 42.93
N GLY A 164 7.74 -5.39 43.34
CA GLY A 164 8.82 -5.84 42.46
C GLY A 164 9.41 -4.74 41.56
N ARG A 165 9.50 -3.50 42.06
CA ARG A 165 10.02 -2.31 41.36
C ARG A 165 11.39 -2.56 40.71
N ASN A 166 12.35 -3.15 41.43
CA ASN A 166 13.68 -3.48 40.91
C ASN A 166 13.60 -4.35 39.67
N GLN A 167 12.80 -5.43 39.73
CA GLN A 167 12.63 -6.33 38.59
C GLN A 167 11.90 -5.66 37.43
N SER A 168 10.92 -4.81 37.71
CA SER A 168 10.17 -4.07 36.70
C SER A 168 11.05 -3.08 35.95
N LEU A 169 11.85 -2.27 36.66
CA LEU A 169 12.80 -1.35 36.04
C LEU A 169 13.90 -2.10 35.27
N TYR A 170 14.42 -3.19 35.82
CA TYR A 170 15.37 -4.03 35.09
C TYR A 170 14.81 -4.61 33.79
N ASN A 171 13.60 -5.14 33.86
CA ASN A 171 12.92 -5.64 32.66
C ASN A 171 12.60 -4.52 31.66
N TYR A 172 12.36 -3.30 32.15
CA TYR A 172 12.03 -2.16 31.30
C TYR A 172 13.21 -1.67 30.47
N ILE A 173 14.44 -1.92 30.88
CA ILE A 173 15.65 -1.68 30.06
C ILE A 173 15.52 -2.36 28.71
N LEU A 174 15.04 -3.61 28.65
CA LEU A 174 14.83 -4.32 27.40
C LEU A 174 13.77 -3.64 26.50
N THR A 175 12.75 -3.07 27.11
CA THR A 175 11.70 -2.33 26.38
C THR A 175 12.27 -1.03 25.77
N LEU A 176 13.08 -0.30 26.53
CA LEU A 176 13.74 0.91 26.05
C LEU A 176 14.72 0.59 24.92
N GLN A 177 15.56 -0.43 25.09
CA GLN A 177 16.49 -0.88 24.04
C GLN A 177 15.73 -1.33 22.77
N ALA A 178 14.56 -1.95 22.92
CA ALA A 178 13.69 -2.33 21.81
C ALA A 178 13.04 -1.14 21.07
N ASN A 179 13.09 0.05 21.67
CA ASN A 179 12.64 1.32 21.07
C ASN A 179 13.82 2.23 20.71
N ASP A 180 14.96 1.64 20.36
CA ASP A 180 16.18 2.31 19.89
C ASP A 180 16.80 3.31 20.89
N PHE A 181 16.65 3.05 22.21
CA PHE A 181 17.34 3.80 23.23
C PHE A 181 18.79 3.28 23.37
N SER A 182 19.75 4.18 23.35
CA SER A 182 21.12 3.89 23.70
C SER A 182 21.24 3.52 25.20
N VAL A 183 22.40 2.99 25.60
CA VAL A 183 22.63 2.64 27.00
C VAL A 183 22.49 3.87 27.92
N ASP A 184 22.99 5.02 27.49
CA ASP A 184 22.93 6.24 28.28
C ASP A 184 21.50 6.81 28.35
N GLU A 185 20.76 6.78 27.22
CA GLU A 185 19.34 7.16 27.18
C GLU A 185 18.48 6.22 28.07
N CYS A 186 18.78 4.91 28.10
CA CYS A 186 18.13 3.98 29.01
C CYS A 186 18.42 4.33 30.49
N ARG A 187 19.66 4.63 30.80
CA ARG A 187 20.07 5.03 32.16
C ARG A 187 19.35 6.29 32.60
N GLU A 188 19.34 7.29 31.76
CA GLU A 188 18.62 8.55 32.01
C GLU A 188 17.12 8.28 32.24
N CYS A 189 16.47 7.54 31.35
CA CYS A 189 15.06 7.23 31.44
C CYS A 189 14.70 6.48 32.73
N ILE A 190 15.47 5.45 33.10
CA ILE A 190 15.26 4.68 34.36
C ILE A 190 15.45 5.56 35.61
N ARG A 191 16.45 6.45 35.63
CA ARG A 191 16.63 7.39 36.72
C ARG A 191 15.47 8.38 36.86
N ILE A 192 14.95 8.89 35.73
CA ILE A 192 13.79 9.76 35.73
C ILE A 192 12.55 9.00 36.24
N ILE A 193 12.32 7.76 35.80
CA ILE A 193 11.21 6.94 36.30
C ILE A 193 11.35 6.75 37.82
N ASN A 194 12.54 6.40 38.32
CA ASN A 194 12.77 6.21 39.73
C ASN A 194 12.49 7.47 40.55
N ASN A 195 13.04 8.61 40.10
CA ASN A 195 13.08 9.83 40.92
C ASN A 195 11.76 10.62 40.87
N TYR A 196 10.96 10.47 39.82
CA TYR A 196 9.80 11.32 39.61
C TYR A 196 8.48 10.57 39.37
N ILE A 197 8.54 9.31 38.87
CA ILE A 197 7.34 8.57 38.51
C ILE A 197 6.94 7.54 39.55
N LEU A 198 7.92 6.83 40.14
CA LEU A 198 7.64 5.86 41.20
C LEU A 198 7.16 6.60 42.46
N PRO A 199 6.00 6.21 43.05
CA PRO A 199 5.58 6.77 44.35
C PRO A 199 6.57 6.56 45.48
N ASP A 200 7.23 5.40 45.46
CA ASP A 200 8.28 5.03 46.44
C ASP A 200 9.58 4.74 45.64
N PRO A 201 10.50 5.71 45.50
CA PRO A 201 11.71 5.51 44.72
C PRO A 201 12.66 4.48 45.38
N LEU A 202 13.42 3.77 44.54
CA LEU A 202 14.50 2.91 44.98
C LEU A 202 15.69 3.76 45.44
N SER A 203 16.52 3.20 46.32
CA SER A 203 17.77 3.83 46.73
C SER A 203 18.76 3.92 45.55
N GLU A 204 19.69 4.88 45.62
CA GLU A 204 20.72 5.04 44.57
C GLU A 204 21.53 3.76 44.37
N GLN A 205 21.83 3.04 45.46
CA GLN A 205 22.57 1.78 45.38
C GLN A 205 21.81 0.68 44.63
N GLU A 206 20.49 0.62 44.76
CA GLU A 206 19.63 -0.31 44.00
C GLU A 206 19.59 0.09 42.54
N ILE A 207 19.47 1.38 42.24
CA ILE A 207 19.45 1.91 40.85
C ILE A 207 20.80 1.63 40.17
N GLU A 208 21.94 1.89 40.82
CA GLU A 208 23.25 1.54 40.27
C GLU A 208 23.39 0.04 39.99
N THR A 209 22.80 -0.81 40.85
CA THR A 209 22.76 -2.25 40.62
C THR A 209 21.93 -2.63 39.38
N ILE A 210 20.82 -1.94 39.14
CA ILE A 210 19.97 -2.14 37.97
C ILE A 210 20.68 -1.65 36.70
N LEU A 211 21.37 -0.50 36.76
CA LEU A 211 21.98 0.19 35.63
C LEU A 211 23.44 -0.20 35.35
N ARG A 212 23.96 -1.23 36.01
CA ARG A 212 25.32 -1.75 35.76
C ARG A 212 25.47 -2.18 34.29
N ASP A 213 26.69 -2.14 33.75
CA ASP A 213 26.99 -2.49 32.37
C ASP A 213 26.48 -3.90 31.95
N ASP A 214 26.48 -4.84 32.88
CA ASP A 214 25.97 -6.19 32.65
C ASP A 214 24.48 -6.25 32.36
N ALA A 215 23.69 -5.28 32.82
CA ALA A 215 22.25 -5.19 32.54
C ALA A 215 21.96 -4.91 31.07
N PHE A 216 22.91 -4.26 30.39
CA PHE A 216 22.82 -3.92 28.97
C PHE A 216 23.54 -4.92 28.06
N LYS A 217 24.28 -5.89 28.65
CA LYS A 217 24.80 -7.03 27.91
C LYS A 217 23.64 -7.91 27.50
N LYS A 218 23.77 -8.60 26.33
CA LYS A 218 22.74 -9.43 25.68
C LYS A 218 21.81 -10.11 26.69
N PRO A 219 20.48 -10.07 26.48
CA PRO A 219 19.52 -10.69 27.38
C PRO A 219 19.86 -12.16 27.64
N VAL A 220 19.78 -12.62 28.87
CA VAL A 220 20.07 -14.02 29.24
C VAL A 220 18.88 -14.86 28.78
N PHE A 221 19.03 -15.59 27.67
CA PHE A 221 18.02 -16.51 27.16
C PHE A 221 18.17 -17.94 27.70
N PHE A 222 19.09 -18.17 28.61
CA PHE A 222 19.33 -19.46 29.24
C PHE A 222 19.44 -19.29 30.77
N LYS A 223 18.79 -20.21 31.48
CA LYS A 223 18.98 -20.40 32.92
C LYS A 223 19.68 -21.76 33.14
N GLY A 224 21.00 -21.76 33.31
CA GLY A 224 21.79 -22.96 33.22
C GLY A 224 21.69 -23.57 31.82
N SER A 225 21.25 -24.81 31.71
CA SER A 225 21.01 -25.49 30.44
C SER A 225 19.58 -25.28 29.86
N THR A 226 18.68 -24.63 30.60
CA THR A 226 17.29 -24.44 30.22
C THR A 226 17.15 -23.20 29.34
N PHE A 227 16.64 -23.39 28.12
CA PHE A 227 16.33 -22.31 27.21
C PHE A 227 15.01 -21.62 27.57
N LEU A 228 15.04 -20.29 27.68
CA LEU A 228 13.87 -19.45 28.02
C LEU A 228 13.23 -18.94 26.74
N PHE A 229 12.52 -19.83 26.03
CA PHE A 229 11.94 -19.55 24.73
C PHE A 229 10.90 -18.43 24.76
N ASP A 230 10.17 -18.28 25.86
CA ASP A 230 9.19 -17.23 26.09
C ASP A 230 9.84 -15.83 26.08
N ARG A 231 10.93 -15.67 26.84
CA ARG A 231 11.71 -14.43 26.88
C ARG A 231 12.33 -14.11 25.52
N PHE A 232 12.87 -15.13 24.87
CA PHE A 232 13.48 -14.96 23.55
C PHE A 232 12.44 -14.58 22.50
N ALA A 233 11.23 -15.14 22.53
CA ALA A 233 10.14 -14.78 21.65
C ALA A 233 9.70 -13.31 21.85
N VAL A 234 9.56 -12.86 23.11
CA VAL A 234 9.24 -11.46 23.41
C VAL A 234 10.36 -10.52 22.95
N TYR A 235 11.61 -10.90 23.15
CA TYR A 235 12.76 -10.15 22.65
C TYR A 235 12.73 -10.01 21.13
N LEU A 236 12.52 -11.11 20.39
CA LEU A 236 12.43 -11.08 18.94
C LEU A 236 11.27 -10.22 18.46
N LYS A 237 10.08 -10.38 19.07
CA LYS A 237 8.91 -9.57 18.75
C LYS A 237 9.22 -8.07 18.83
N ASN A 238 9.88 -7.65 19.90
CA ASN A 238 10.12 -6.24 20.18
C ASN A 238 11.31 -5.68 19.39
N ASN A 239 12.43 -6.41 19.32
CA ASN A 239 13.66 -5.92 18.68
C ASN A 239 13.66 -6.05 17.16
N PHE A 240 12.91 -7.02 16.62
CA PHE A 240 12.77 -7.24 15.19
C PHE A 240 11.37 -6.87 14.70
N HIS A 241 10.56 -6.21 15.54
CA HIS A 241 9.22 -5.73 15.22
C HIS A 241 8.35 -6.78 14.54
N ILE A 242 8.28 -7.99 15.12
CA ILE A 242 7.48 -9.07 14.56
C ILE A 242 6.00 -8.78 14.81
N CYS A 243 5.20 -8.80 13.76
CA CYS A 243 3.75 -8.63 13.81
C CYS A 243 3.05 -9.70 12.97
N ARG A 244 1.73 -9.75 13.04
CA ARG A 244 0.89 -10.60 12.19
C ARG A 244 0.22 -9.75 11.12
N VAL A 245 0.37 -10.13 9.87
CA VAL A 245 -0.33 -9.50 8.73
C VAL A 245 -0.94 -10.63 7.89
N ASN A 246 -2.20 -10.51 7.51
CA ASN A 246 -2.93 -11.54 6.75
C ASN A 246 -2.75 -12.96 7.32
N ASN A 247 -2.92 -13.09 8.64
CA ASN A 247 -2.78 -14.35 9.40
C ASN A 247 -1.39 -15.01 9.34
N GLN A 248 -0.35 -14.31 8.92
CA GLN A 248 1.03 -14.79 8.90
C GLN A 248 1.93 -13.89 9.72
N LEU A 249 2.94 -14.48 10.40
CA LEU A 249 3.98 -13.71 11.06
C LEU A 249 4.86 -13.01 10.02
N HIS A 250 5.12 -11.74 10.28
CA HIS A 250 6.02 -10.89 9.49
C HIS A 250 7.06 -10.28 10.40
N ILE A 251 8.26 -10.11 9.88
CA ILE A 251 9.39 -9.45 10.55
C ILE A 251 9.77 -8.19 9.79
N PHE A 252 10.04 -7.11 10.52
CA PHE A 252 10.54 -5.88 9.90
C PHE A 252 12.01 -6.04 9.51
N LYS A 253 12.28 -5.99 8.22
CA LYS A 253 13.61 -6.15 7.65
C LYS A 253 13.75 -5.31 6.40
N ASP A 254 14.90 -4.67 6.20
CA ASP A 254 15.18 -3.85 5.03
C ASP A 254 14.10 -2.82 4.70
N GLY A 255 13.46 -2.27 5.75
CA GLY A 255 12.44 -1.23 5.63
C GLY A 255 11.03 -1.69 5.31
N ILE A 256 10.77 -3.00 5.28
CA ILE A 256 9.44 -3.60 5.07
C ILE A 256 9.20 -4.77 6.03
N TYR A 257 7.96 -5.23 6.08
CA TYR A 257 7.56 -6.44 6.77
C TYR A 257 7.59 -7.65 5.82
N SER A 258 8.59 -8.52 5.99
CA SER A 258 8.75 -9.78 5.25
C SER A 258 7.91 -10.90 5.86
N PRO A 259 7.14 -11.66 5.06
CA PRO A 259 6.33 -12.78 5.55
C PRO A 259 7.15 -14.04 5.77
N GLY A 260 6.73 -14.85 6.75
CA GLY A 260 7.18 -16.22 6.93
C GLY A 260 8.30 -16.40 7.94
N TYR A 261 8.63 -17.68 8.20
CA TYR A 261 9.51 -18.06 9.29
C TYR A 261 11.00 -17.92 8.97
N ALA A 262 11.38 -17.97 7.71
CA ALA A 262 12.80 -17.99 7.31
C ALA A 262 13.59 -16.76 7.81
N ASP A 263 13.03 -15.56 7.64
CA ASP A 263 13.68 -14.33 8.13
C ASP A 263 13.64 -14.23 9.67
N ILE A 264 12.57 -14.76 10.30
CA ILE A 264 12.48 -14.85 11.77
C ILE A 264 13.55 -15.82 12.30
N GLU A 265 13.70 -16.99 11.69
CA GLU A 265 14.75 -17.95 12.05
C GLU A 265 16.16 -17.39 11.80
N ALA A 266 16.34 -16.62 10.72
CA ALA A 266 17.60 -15.92 10.46
C ALA A 266 17.92 -14.92 11.59
N ALA A 267 16.93 -14.15 12.06
CA ALA A 267 17.07 -13.26 13.22
C ALA A 267 17.40 -14.02 14.52
N MET A 268 16.79 -15.20 14.71
CA MET A 268 17.12 -16.07 15.85
C MET A 268 18.58 -16.52 15.82
N ILE A 269 19.07 -16.98 14.66
CA ILE A 269 20.46 -17.43 14.49
C ILE A 269 21.43 -16.25 14.58
N GLN A 270 21.06 -15.08 14.08
CA GLN A 270 21.87 -13.87 14.24
C GLN A 270 22.04 -13.51 15.72
N THR A 271 21.02 -13.74 16.54
CA THR A 271 21.04 -13.44 17.99
C THR A 271 21.73 -14.55 18.78
N ILE A 272 21.45 -15.81 18.45
CA ILE A 272 22.02 -17.01 19.10
C ILE A 272 22.48 -17.97 17.97
N PRO A 273 23.78 -17.92 17.56
CA PRO A 273 24.26 -18.69 16.41
C PRO A 273 24.04 -20.20 16.50
N ASP A 274 24.17 -20.79 17.69
CA ASP A 274 24.07 -22.24 17.91
C ASP A 274 22.65 -22.69 18.33
N LEU A 275 21.63 -21.87 18.10
CA LEU A 275 20.26 -22.19 18.53
C LEU A 275 19.70 -23.39 17.74
N LYS A 276 19.42 -24.48 18.47
CA LYS A 276 18.94 -25.76 17.89
C LYS A 276 17.56 -25.59 17.24
N ALA A 277 17.30 -26.40 16.20
CA ALA A 277 16.03 -26.38 15.45
C ALA A 277 14.80 -26.59 16.37
N VAL A 278 14.91 -27.44 17.40
CA VAL A 278 13.83 -27.67 18.38
C VAL A 278 13.46 -26.35 19.08
N HIS A 279 14.45 -25.60 19.54
CA HIS A 279 14.24 -24.31 20.21
C HIS A 279 13.69 -23.23 19.26
N ARG A 280 14.14 -23.20 17.99
CA ARG A 280 13.56 -22.30 17.00
C ARG A 280 12.07 -22.58 16.77
N ASN A 281 11.68 -23.84 16.67
CA ASN A 281 10.28 -24.26 16.54
C ASN A 281 9.44 -23.90 17.78
N GLU A 282 9.98 -24.03 18.99
CA GLU A 282 9.31 -23.61 20.22
C GLU A 282 9.02 -22.10 20.22
N VAL A 283 10.01 -21.30 19.83
CA VAL A 283 9.88 -19.83 19.71
C VAL A 283 8.85 -19.46 18.65
N LEU A 284 8.87 -20.09 17.46
CA LEU A 284 7.88 -19.83 16.40
C LEU A 284 6.47 -20.12 16.87
N LYS A 285 6.25 -21.30 17.50
CA LYS A 285 4.95 -21.65 18.07
C LYS A 285 4.50 -20.68 19.15
N TYR A 286 5.42 -20.21 19.97
CA TYR A 286 5.09 -19.24 21.01
C TYR A 286 4.75 -17.87 20.40
N LEU A 287 5.49 -17.40 19.37
CA LEU A 287 5.19 -16.18 18.63
C LEU A 287 3.79 -16.23 17.97
N GLU A 288 3.41 -17.39 17.42
CA GLU A 288 2.06 -17.60 16.85
C GLU A 288 0.93 -17.42 17.88
N ILE A 289 1.18 -17.80 19.13
CA ILE A 289 0.23 -17.63 20.24
C ILE A 289 0.29 -16.22 20.82
N LEU A 290 1.49 -15.63 20.92
CA LEU A 290 1.72 -14.31 21.47
C LEU A 290 1.16 -13.20 20.59
N ILE A 291 1.25 -13.37 19.25
CA ILE A 291 0.84 -12.37 18.26
C ILE A 291 -0.42 -12.88 17.54
N ARG A 292 -1.58 -12.80 18.20
CA ARG A 292 -2.86 -13.32 17.67
C ARG A 292 -3.55 -12.35 16.73
N GLU A 293 -3.47 -11.06 17.01
CA GLU A 293 -4.18 -10.04 16.28
C GLU A 293 -3.41 -9.63 15.02
N ASN A 294 -4.15 -9.46 13.93
CA ASN A 294 -3.59 -8.92 12.71
C ASN A 294 -3.34 -7.42 12.85
N THR A 295 -2.13 -7.00 12.49
CA THR A 295 -1.80 -5.60 12.31
C THR A 295 -2.24 -5.20 10.91
N PRO A 296 -3.08 -4.17 10.75
CA PRO A 296 -3.50 -3.72 9.43
C PRO A 296 -2.30 -3.21 8.64
N PRO A 297 -2.17 -3.58 7.36
CA PRO A 297 -1.15 -3.02 6.51
C PRO A 297 -1.38 -1.52 6.30
N ALA A 298 -0.31 -0.80 5.98
CA ALA A 298 -0.38 0.60 5.61
C ALA A 298 -1.34 0.81 4.42
N PRO A 299 -2.08 1.93 4.38
CA PRO A 299 -2.94 2.27 3.24
C PRO A 299 -2.20 2.18 1.91
N SER A 300 -2.91 1.78 0.85
CA SER A 300 -2.32 1.46 -0.47
C SER A 300 -1.60 2.63 -1.15
N GLN A 301 -1.82 3.87 -0.70
CA GLN A 301 -1.10 5.05 -1.16
C GLN A 301 0.37 5.10 -0.72
N TRP A 302 0.77 4.29 0.26
CA TRP A 302 2.15 4.20 0.72
C TRP A 302 2.92 3.15 -0.08
N ILE A 303 3.94 3.59 -0.80
CA ILE A 303 4.79 2.76 -1.66
C ILE A 303 6.22 2.83 -1.13
N ALA A 304 6.77 1.68 -0.72
CA ALA A 304 8.15 1.61 -0.27
C ALA A 304 9.11 1.42 -1.45
N PHE A 305 10.14 2.25 -1.47
CA PHE A 305 11.31 2.20 -2.35
C PHE A 305 12.57 1.87 -1.54
N ARG A 306 13.69 1.68 -2.19
CA ARG A 306 14.96 1.39 -1.51
C ARG A 306 15.38 2.54 -0.57
N ASN A 307 15.16 3.79 -0.98
CA ASN A 307 15.57 5.00 -0.27
C ASN A 307 14.49 5.62 0.64
N GLY A 308 13.26 5.07 0.70
CA GLY A 308 12.20 5.62 1.55
C GLY A 308 10.81 5.13 1.19
N VAL A 309 9.80 5.73 1.77
CA VAL A 309 8.38 5.41 1.54
C VAL A 309 7.63 6.65 1.08
N LEU A 310 7.05 6.57 -0.12
CA LEU A 310 6.28 7.65 -0.75
C LEU A 310 4.80 7.49 -0.46
N ASN A 311 4.14 8.56 -0.06
CA ASN A 311 2.70 8.68 -0.11
C ASN A 311 2.28 9.36 -1.43
N VAL A 312 1.68 8.63 -2.35
CA VAL A 312 1.30 9.16 -3.68
C VAL A 312 0.17 10.18 -3.67
N ARG A 313 -0.51 10.39 -2.51
CA ARG A 313 -1.61 11.36 -2.40
C ARG A 313 -1.15 12.78 -2.11
N ASP A 314 -0.10 12.92 -1.32
CA ASP A 314 0.40 14.22 -0.84
C ASP A 314 1.89 14.43 -1.10
N ASP A 315 2.53 13.52 -1.82
CA ASP A 315 3.97 13.54 -2.15
C ASP A 315 4.92 13.52 -0.94
N SER A 316 4.41 13.19 0.24
CA SER A 316 5.29 13.03 1.39
C SER A 316 6.20 11.81 1.22
N PHE A 317 7.49 12.01 1.44
CA PHE A 317 8.51 10.97 1.36
C PHE A 317 9.20 10.84 2.72
N VAL A 318 9.05 9.68 3.34
CA VAL A 318 9.51 9.44 4.72
C VAL A 318 10.46 8.25 4.79
N PRO A 319 11.36 8.20 5.78
CA PRO A 319 12.20 7.02 6.00
C PRO A 319 11.32 5.81 6.35
N PRO A 320 11.78 4.58 6.04
CA PRO A 320 11.10 3.36 6.47
C PRO A 320 11.00 3.30 8.00
N SER A 321 9.82 2.94 8.52
CA SER A 321 9.57 2.83 9.96
C SER A 321 8.80 1.55 10.27
N PRO A 322 9.09 0.86 11.39
CA PRO A 322 8.29 -0.28 11.85
C PRO A 322 6.82 0.07 12.11
N ASP A 323 6.52 1.34 12.34
CA ASP A 323 5.16 1.81 12.55
C ASP A 323 4.33 1.84 11.26
N LEU A 324 4.99 1.89 10.12
CA LEU A 324 4.34 1.89 8.81
C LEU A 324 4.43 0.49 8.20
N VAL A 325 3.38 -0.32 8.39
CA VAL A 325 3.37 -1.74 8.00
C VAL A 325 3.27 -1.87 6.47
N VAL A 326 4.39 -1.78 5.79
CA VAL A 326 4.51 -2.00 4.34
C VAL A 326 5.12 -3.37 4.08
N THR A 327 4.51 -4.16 3.17
CA THR A 327 4.90 -5.56 2.90
C THR A 327 5.64 -5.77 1.58
N ASN A 328 5.70 -4.74 0.72
CA ASN A 328 6.39 -4.79 -0.56
C ASN A 328 7.33 -3.60 -0.68
N ARG A 329 8.53 -3.81 -1.20
CA ARG A 329 9.48 -2.75 -1.52
C ARG A 329 9.91 -2.86 -2.97
N ILE A 330 9.88 -1.73 -3.67
CA ILE A 330 10.51 -1.57 -4.98
C ILE A 330 12.02 -1.51 -4.76
N PRO A 331 12.84 -2.37 -5.41
CA PRO A 331 14.27 -2.49 -5.10
C PRO A 331 15.13 -1.36 -5.69
N TRP A 332 14.49 -0.25 -6.08
CA TRP A 332 15.08 0.92 -6.68
C TRP A 332 14.77 2.17 -5.86
N ASP A 333 15.53 3.24 -6.08
CA ASP A 333 15.27 4.52 -5.44
C ASP A 333 14.10 5.25 -6.12
N TYR A 334 13.35 6.00 -5.37
CA TYR A 334 12.43 6.99 -5.91
C TYR A 334 13.18 8.31 -6.08
N ASN A 335 13.29 8.75 -7.33
CA ASN A 335 13.88 10.03 -7.70
C ASN A 335 12.86 10.82 -8.54
N PRO A 336 12.27 11.90 -8.00
CA PRO A 336 11.27 12.71 -8.72
C PRO A 336 11.84 13.45 -9.93
N GLU A 337 13.18 13.62 -10.01
CA GLU A 337 13.87 14.30 -11.12
C GLU A 337 14.51 13.30 -12.11
N ALA A 338 14.34 12.00 -11.94
CA ALA A 338 14.92 11.00 -12.81
C ALA A 338 14.51 11.22 -14.28
N TYR A 339 15.47 11.10 -15.18
CA TYR A 339 15.24 11.13 -16.63
C TYR A 339 16.24 10.20 -17.34
N ASP A 340 15.76 9.48 -18.34
CA ASP A 340 16.57 8.64 -19.21
C ASP A 340 16.03 8.69 -20.64
N ASP A 341 16.84 9.24 -21.56
CA ASP A 341 16.48 9.46 -22.96
C ASP A 341 16.15 8.15 -23.69
N LEU A 342 16.90 7.07 -23.40
CA LEU A 342 16.66 5.78 -24.01
C LEU A 342 15.30 5.19 -23.62
N THR A 343 14.94 5.31 -22.36
CA THR A 343 13.62 4.88 -21.87
C THR A 343 12.51 5.71 -22.48
N ASP A 344 12.68 7.03 -22.54
CA ASP A 344 11.67 7.94 -23.09
C ASP A 344 11.43 7.69 -24.58
N THR A 345 12.49 7.62 -25.37
CA THR A 345 12.40 7.32 -26.79
C THR A 345 11.85 5.93 -27.07
N THR A 346 12.24 4.92 -26.26
CA THR A 346 11.72 3.55 -26.40
C THR A 346 10.21 3.49 -26.14
N LEU A 347 9.72 4.09 -25.08
CA LEU A 347 8.27 4.13 -24.78
C LEU A 347 7.50 4.91 -25.83
N THR A 348 8.06 6.02 -26.34
CA THR A 348 7.46 6.82 -27.41
C THR A 348 7.38 6.00 -28.72
N LYS A 349 8.43 5.26 -29.06
CA LYS A 349 8.43 4.37 -30.24
C LYS A 349 7.45 3.22 -30.07
N ILE A 350 7.37 2.57 -28.90
CA ILE A 350 6.36 1.54 -28.60
C ILE A 350 4.94 2.11 -28.78
N ALA A 351 4.68 3.31 -28.31
CA ALA A 351 3.39 3.99 -28.45
C ALA A 351 3.12 4.48 -29.90
N CYS A 352 4.07 4.35 -30.82
CA CYS A 352 4.01 4.93 -32.17
C CYS A 352 3.70 6.44 -32.17
N GLY A 353 4.21 7.18 -31.20
CA GLY A 353 3.98 8.60 -31.00
C GLY A 353 2.56 8.96 -30.54
N ASP A 354 1.72 7.99 -30.21
CA ASP A 354 0.37 8.20 -29.71
C ASP A 354 0.40 8.55 -28.21
N PRO A 355 -0.01 9.78 -27.83
CA PRO A 355 0.07 10.22 -26.44
C PRO A 355 -0.87 9.44 -25.51
N ALA A 356 -2.02 8.94 -26.01
CA ALA A 356 -2.93 8.17 -25.21
C ALA A 356 -2.39 6.76 -24.91
N ILE A 357 -1.76 6.10 -25.90
CA ILE A 357 -1.07 4.83 -25.67
C ILE A 357 0.13 5.04 -24.74
N ARG A 358 0.92 6.12 -24.92
CA ARG A 358 2.03 6.43 -24.04
C ARG A 358 1.55 6.62 -22.59
N ALA A 359 0.50 7.39 -22.37
CA ALA A 359 -0.09 7.60 -21.06
C ALA A 359 -0.56 6.28 -20.42
N LEU A 360 -1.21 5.40 -21.20
CA LEU A 360 -1.64 4.08 -20.74
C LEU A 360 -0.47 3.17 -20.31
N LEU A 361 0.67 3.21 -21.00
CA LEU A 361 1.86 2.44 -20.60
C LEU A 361 2.41 2.94 -19.25
N GLU A 362 2.46 4.25 -19.05
CA GLU A 362 2.86 4.87 -17.77
C GLU A 362 1.87 4.53 -16.65
N GLU A 363 0.59 4.63 -16.92
CA GLU A 363 -0.51 4.30 -16.00
C GLU A 363 -0.50 2.83 -15.61
N ALA A 364 -0.29 1.94 -16.58
CA ALA A 364 -0.18 0.51 -16.34
C ALA A 364 1.03 0.16 -15.46
N ALA A 365 2.19 0.81 -15.70
CA ALA A 365 3.37 0.68 -14.86
C ALA A 365 3.10 1.19 -13.44
N GLY A 366 2.50 2.36 -13.31
CA GLY A 366 2.16 2.97 -12.02
C GLY A 366 1.12 2.19 -11.23
N TYR A 367 0.10 1.66 -11.91
CA TYR A 367 -0.94 0.87 -11.25
C TYR A 367 -0.38 -0.40 -10.58
N CYS A 368 0.73 -0.96 -11.07
CA CYS A 368 1.43 -2.06 -10.39
C CYS A 368 1.94 -1.70 -8.99
N LEU A 369 2.21 -0.42 -8.72
CA LEU A 369 2.68 0.05 -7.41
C LEU A 369 1.57 0.13 -6.37
N PHE A 370 0.31 0.17 -6.80
CA PHE A 370 -0.87 0.37 -5.95
C PHE A 370 -1.46 -0.97 -5.49
N LYS A 371 -1.52 -1.20 -4.18
CA LYS A 371 -1.92 -2.48 -3.57
C LYS A 371 -3.44 -2.65 -3.41
N ARG A 372 -4.23 -2.19 -4.40
CA ARG A 372 -5.69 -2.40 -4.48
C ARG A 372 -6.14 -2.54 -5.93
N ASN A 373 -7.17 -3.34 -6.15
CA ASN A 373 -7.74 -3.60 -7.47
C ASN A 373 -9.06 -2.85 -7.73
N GLU A 374 -9.19 -1.61 -7.23
CA GLU A 374 -10.43 -0.81 -7.29
C GLU A 374 -10.98 -0.64 -8.72
N LEU A 375 -10.10 -0.51 -9.70
CA LEU A 375 -10.51 -0.31 -11.09
C LEU A 375 -10.84 -1.62 -11.82
N GLY A 376 -10.50 -2.77 -11.23
CA GLY A 376 -10.82 -4.09 -11.75
C GLY A 376 -10.35 -4.31 -13.19
N LYS A 377 -9.10 -3.93 -13.53
CA LYS A 377 -8.54 -4.03 -14.88
C LYS A 377 -7.36 -5.00 -14.98
N ALA A 378 -7.33 -5.74 -16.07
CA ALA A 378 -6.21 -6.55 -16.53
C ALA A 378 -5.73 -6.04 -17.89
N PHE A 379 -4.45 -6.17 -18.17
CA PHE A 379 -3.81 -5.65 -19.37
C PHE A 379 -3.44 -6.81 -20.31
N ILE A 380 -3.82 -6.71 -21.56
CA ILE A 380 -3.38 -7.64 -22.62
C ILE A 380 -2.64 -6.81 -23.68
N LEU A 381 -1.38 -7.16 -23.92
CA LEU A 381 -0.56 -6.52 -24.93
C LEU A 381 -0.64 -7.34 -26.22
N THR A 382 -1.15 -6.75 -27.29
CA THR A 382 -1.33 -7.43 -28.60
C THR A 382 -0.32 -6.96 -29.63
N GLY A 383 -0.03 -7.80 -30.63
CA GLY A 383 0.80 -7.43 -31.79
C GLY A 383 1.65 -8.58 -32.32
N THR A 384 2.09 -8.47 -33.57
CA THR A 384 2.62 -9.55 -34.42
C THR A 384 4.11 -9.86 -34.28
N GLY A 385 4.75 -9.54 -33.17
CA GLY A 385 6.19 -9.80 -32.95
C GLY A 385 7.09 -8.59 -33.26
N SER A 386 8.28 -8.58 -32.65
CA SER A 386 9.28 -7.50 -32.74
C SER A 386 8.74 -6.08 -32.57
N ASN A 387 7.76 -5.92 -31.67
CA ASN A 387 6.99 -4.70 -31.47
C ASN A 387 7.15 -4.08 -30.06
N GLY A 388 8.02 -4.66 -29.22
CA GLY A 388 8.36 -4.12 -27.89
C GLY A 388 7.52 -4.68 -26.73
N LYS A 389 6.57 -5.61 -26.92
CA LYS A 389 5.78 -6.23 -25.83
C LYS A 389 6.65 -6.79 -24.72
N SER A 390 7.51 -7.76 -25.05
CA SER A 390 8.40 -8.41 -24.08
C SER A 390 9.43 -7.42 -23.50
N THR A 391 9.84 -6.40 -24.26
CA THR A 391 10.71 -5.33 -23.74
C THR A 391 9.99 -4.56 -22.64
N PHE A 392 8.78 -4.11 -22.86
CA PHE A 392 7.98 -3.39 -21.86
C PHE A 392 7.68 -4.27 -20.63
N LEU A 393 7.28 -5.52 -20.83
CA LEU A 393 7.05 -6.46 -19.72
C LEU A 393 8.33 -6.70 -18.90
N ASN A 394 9.49 -6.77 -19.53
CA ASN A 394 10.77 -6.90 -18.85
C ASN A 394 11.16 -5.62 -18.09
N MET A 395 10.85 -4.44 -18.63
CA MET A 395 11.00 -3.18 -17.89
C MET A 395 10.13 -3.18 -16.62
N LEU A 396 8.88 -3.63 -16.71
CA LEU A 396 7.99 -3.77 -15.54
C LEU A 396 8.54 -4.77 -14.52
N LYS A 397 8.99 -5.96 -14.97
CA LYS A 397 9.60 -6.97 -14.10
C LYS A 397 10.82 -6.42 -13.36
N ASN A 398 11.68 -5.67 -14.08
CA ASN A 398 12.86 -5.04 -13.49
C ASN A 398 12.48 -3.94 -12.48
N MET A 399 11.54 -3.06 -12.84
CA MET A 399 11.05 -2.00 -11.98
C MET A 399 10.49 -2.53 -10.67
N LEU A 400 9.63 -3.54 -10.74
CA LEU A 400 8.98 -4.12 -9.56
C LEU A 400 9.94 -4.98 -8.71
N GLY A 401 10.93 -5.59 -9.33
CA GLY A 401 11.81 -6.56 -8.72
C GLY A 401 11.21 -7.97 -8.68
N HIS A 402 12.07 -8.96 -8.74
CA HIS A 402 11.71 -10.38 -8.90
C HIS A 402 10.74 -10.88 -7.80
N ASN A 403 10.94 -10.43 -6.56
CA ASN A 403 10.13 -10.87 -5.42
C ASN A 403 8.67 -10.36 -5.49
N ASN A 404 8.42 -9.30 -6.22
CA ASN A 404 7.09 -8.68 -6.34
C ASN A 404 6.29 -9.14 -7.57
N VAL A 405 6.85 -10.04 -8.38
CA VAL A 405 6.23 -10.50 -9.63
C VAL A 405 6.00 -12.00 -9.60
N SER A 406 4.89 -12.44 -10.15
CA SER A 406 4.61 -13.82 -10.54
C SER A 406 4.47 -13.93 -12.04
N SER A 407 4.53 -15.17 -12.57
CA SER A 407 4.48 -15.43 -14.03
C SER A 407 3.55 -16.61 -14.32
N LEU A 408 2.32 -16.53 -13.83
CA LEU A 408 1.30 -17.55 -14.10
C LEU A 408 0.62 -17.28 -15.45
N ASP A 409 0.50 -18.33 -16.24
CA ASP A 409 -0.33 -18.30 -17.44
C ASP A 409 -1.81 -18.15 -17.08
N LEU A 410 -2.57 -17.54 -17.98
CA LEU A 410 -4.00 -17.32 -17.80
C LEU A 410 -4.79 -18.61 -17.47
N LYS A 411 -4.42 -19.73 -18.08
CA LYS A 411 -5.03 -21.04 -17.82
C LYS A 411 -4.74 -21.59 -16.45
N LYS A 412 -3.54 -21.36 -15.93
CA LYS A 412 -3.10 -21.88 -14.63
C LYS A 412 -3.69 -21.14 -13.44
N LEU A 413 -4.42 -20.06 -13.66
CA LEU A 413 -5.05 -19.30 -12.57
C LEU A 413 -6.06 -20.12 -11.76
N SER A 414 -6.70 -21.12 -12.38
CA SER A 414 -7.67 -22.01 -11.72
C SER A 414 -7.05 -23.30 -11.17
N ASP A 415 -5.74 -23.51 -11.31
CA ASP A 415 -5.09 -24.73 -10.82
C ASP A 415 -4.91 -24.67 -9.31
N ARG A 416 -5.08 -25.81 -8.64
CA ARG A 416 -5.13 -25.97 -7.18
C ARG A 416 -3.91 -25.39 -6.50
N PHE A 417 -2.79 -25.31 -6.81
CA PHE A 417 -1.63 -24.76 -6.09
C PHE A 417 -1.06 -23.48 -6.73
N SER A 418 -1.75 -22.95 -7.73
CA SER A 418 -1.23 -21.78 -8.47
C SER A 418 -1.54 -20.47 -7.80
N THR A 419 -2.71 -20.34 -7.17
CA THR A 419 -3.16 -19.07 -6.54
C THR A 419 -2.22 -18.56 -5.46
N VAL A 420 -1.54 -19.46 -4.73
CA VAL A 420 -0.55 -19.08 -3.72
C VAL A 420 0.62 -18.28 -4.31
N MET A 421 0.94 -18.46 -5.57
CA MET A 421 2.00 -17.70 -6.25
C MET A 421 1.64 -16.22 -6.45
N LEU A 422 0.39 -15.86 -6.31
CA LEU A 422 -0.10 -14.48 -6.39
C LEU A 422 -0.07 -13.78 -5.03
N PHE A 423 0.10 -14.54 -3.94
CA PHE A 423 0.09 -13.98 -2.60
C PHE A 423 1.23 -12.97 -2.41
N GLY A 424 0.88 -11.74 -2.01
CA GLY A 424 1.85 -10.67 -1.79
C GLY A 424 2.54 -10.13 -3.05
N LYS A 425 2.08 -10.47 -4.27
CA LYS A 425 2.67 -9.97 -5.51
C LYS A 425 2.02 -8.66 -5.97
N LEU A 426 2.83 -7.77 -6.58
CA LEU A 426 2.37 -6.52 -7.17
C LEU A 426 1.84 -6.72 -8.59
N ALA A 427 2.44 -7.63 -9.33
CA ALA A 427 1.99 -7.99 -10.67
C ALA A 427 2.13 -9.49 -10.94
N ASN A 428 1.24 -10.02 -11.78
CA ASN A 428 1.42 -11.27 -12.49
C ASN A 428 1.66 -10.96 -13.96
N ILE A 429 2.81 -11.37 -14.49
CA ILE A 429 3.20 -11.11 -15.88
C ILE A 429 3.38 -12.45 -16.59
N GLY A 430 2.29 -12.91 -17.22
CA GLY A 430 2.28 -14.08 -18.11
C GLY A 430 2.61 -13.64 -19.54
N ASP A 431 3.78 -14.01 -20.01
CA ASP A 431 4.21 -13.69 -21.37
C ASP A 431 3.76 -14.79 -22.33
N ASP A 432 3.35 -14.41 -23.55
CA ASP A 432 2.96 -15.29 -24.66
C ASP A 432 1.88 -16.33 -24.30
N ILE A 433 0.69 -15.86 -23.92
CA ILE A 433 -0.42 -16.75 -23.61
C ILE A 433 -0.92 -17.48 -24.86
N SER A 434 -1.21 -18.79 -24.70
CA SER A 434 -1.76 -19.60 -25.79
C SER A 434 -3.16 -19.11 -26.21
N ASP A 435 -3.50 -19.31 -27.50
CA ASP A 435 -4.81 -18.95 -28.07
C ASP A 435 -5.94 -19.95 -27.75
N GLU A 436 -5.66 -20.94 -26.87
CA GLU A 436 -6.66 -21.91 -26.46
C GLU A 436 -7.80 -21.30 -25.63
N PHE A 437 -9.04 -21.71 -25.96
CA PHE A 437 -10.25 -21.21 -25.32
C PHE A 437 -10.27 -21.41 -23.81
N LEU A 438 -10.45 -20.31 -23.05
CA LEU A 438 -10.61 -20.34 -21.59
C LEU A 438 -12.10 -20.42 -21.23
N VAL A 439 -12.54 -21.61 -20.86
CA VAL A 439 -13.97 -21.88 -20.54
C VAL A 439 -14.39 -21.27 -19.22
N ASP A 440 -13.55 -21.44 -18.17
CA ASP A 440 -13.83 -20.91 -16.84
C ASP A 440 -12.97 -19.67 -16.56
N THR A 441 -13.64 -18.54 -16.41
CA THR A 441 -13.05 -17.24 -16.14
C THR A 441 -13.34 -16.74 -14.72
N SER A 442 -13.90 -17.58 -13.86
CA SER A 442 -14.32 -17.17 -12.51
C SER A 442 -13.16 -16.71 -11.67
N MET A 443 -12.05 -17.47 -11.65
CA MET A 443 -10.85 -17.11 -10.90
C MET A 443 -10.20 -15.83 -11.45
N PHE A 444 -10.09 -15.69 -12.78
CA PHE A 444 -9.62 -14.46 -13.41
C PHE A 444 -10.42 -13.23 -12.96
N LYS A 445 -11.76 -13.34 -12.97
CA LYS A 445 -12.65 -12.24 -12.56
C LYS A 445 -12.44 -11.83 -11.11
N LYS A 446 -12.30 -12.80 -10.20
CA LYS A 446 -12.03 -12.56 -8.77
C LYS A 446 -10.67 -11.89 -8.54
N ILE A 447 -9.61 -12.40 -9.19
CA ILE A 447 -8.26 -11.84 -9.04
C ILE A 447 -8.22 -10.38 -9.52
N VAL A 448 -8.80 -10.11 -10.68
CA VAL A 448 -8.79 -8.76 -11.29
C VAL A 448 -9.56 -7.75 -10.45
N THR A 449 -10.60 -8.17 -9.74
CA THR A 449 -11.40 -7.30 -8.84
C THR A 449 -10.89 -7.28 -7.40
N GLY A 450 -9.91 -8.13 -7.06
CA GLY A 450 -9.38 -8.19 -5.69
C GLY A 450 -10.33 -8.90 -4.70
N GLU A 451 -11.28 -9.71 -5.19
CA GLU A 451 -12.13 -10.53 -4.33
C GLU A 451 -11.32 -11.63 -3.65
N SER A 452 -11.71 -12.00 -2.43
CA SER A 452 -11.04 -13.06 -1.67
C SER A 452 -11.00 -14.38 -2.45
N ILE A 453 -9.83 -15.00 -2.45
CA ILE A 453 -9.57 -16.30 -3.08
C ILE A 453 -8.83 -17.23 -2.14
N ASP A 454 -9.08 -18.53 -2.30
CA ASP A 454 -8.36 -19.57 -1.59
C ASP A 454 -6.95 -19.76 -2.15
N ALA A 455 -5.98 -19.96 -1.25
CA ALA A 455 -4.64 -20.40 -1.57
C ALA A 455 -4.28 -21.67 -0.81
N GLU A 456 -3.58 -22.56 -1.48
CA GLU A 456 -3.12 -23.80 -0.90
C GLU A 456 -1.65 -24.04 -1.22
N GLN A 457 -0.87 -24.31 -0.17
CA GLN A 457 0.53 -24.72 -0.30
C GLN A 457 0.65 -26.16 0.20
N LYS A 458 1.43 -26.99 -0.52
CA LYS A 458 1.60 -28.41 -0.17
C LYS A 458 2.11 -28.55 1.28
N GLY A 459 1.34 -29.28 2.09
CA GLY A 459 1.71 -29.55 3.49
C GLY A 459 1.37 -28.44 4.50
N LEU A 460 0.72 -27.36 4.06
CA LEU A 460 0.25 -26.28 4.93
C LEU A 460 -1.28 -26.16 4.89
N PRO A 461 -1.91 -25.60 5.94
CA PRO A 461 -3.35 -25.30 5.92
C PRO A 461 -3.69 -24.32 4.78
N LYS A 462 -4.88 -24.48 4.22
CA LYS A 462 -5.44 -23.48 3.29
C LYS A 462 -5.65 -22.15 3.99
N PHE A 463 -5.49 -21.07 3.24
CA PHE A 463 -5.79 -19.72 3.71
C PHE A 463 -6.46 -18.91 2.60
N GLU A 464 -7.19 -17.89 2.99
CA GLU A 464 -7.81 -16.93 2.08
C GLU A 464 -7.01 -15.63 2.08
N PHE A 465 -6.97 -14.97 0.92
CA PHE A 465 -6.38 -13.65 0.78
C PHE A 465 -7.04 -12.84 -0.34
N GLU A 466 -6.94 -11.53 -0.26
CA GLU A 466 -7.36 -10.60 -1.30
C GLU A 466 -6.17 -10.26 -2.21
N PRO A 467 -6.16 -10.72 -3.48
CA PRO A 467 -5.09 -10.43 -4.40
C PRO A 467 -5.14 -8.96 -4.83
N PHE A 468 -3.99 -8.30 -4.82
CA PHE A 468 -3.82 -6.95 -5.33
C PHE A 468 -2.90 -6.88 -6.56
N CYS A 469 -2.40 -8.02 -7.02
CA CYS A 469 -1.54 -8.11 -8.20
C CYS A 469 -2.28 -7.65 -9.46
N LYS A 470 -1.58 -6.88 -10.30
CA LYS A 470 -2.09 -6.49 -11.62
C LYS A 470 -1.78 -7.59 -12.62
N MET A 471 -2.78 -7.95 -13.40
CA MET A 471 -2.67 -9.03 -14.38
C MET A 471 -2.21 -8.47 -15.72
N PHE A 472 -1.04 -8.91 -16.18
CA PHE A 472 -0.48 -8.60 -17.49
C PHE A 472 -0.29 -9.86 -18.30
N PHE A 473 -0.71 -9.80 -19.55
CA PHE A 473 -0.50 -10.87 -20.51
C PHE A 473 -0.03 -10.29 -21.84
N SER A 474 0.77 -11.04 -22.59
CA SER A 474 1.05 -10.75 -23.99
C SER A 474 0.46 -11.85 -24.86
N ALA A 475 -0.03 -11.48 -26.02
CA ALA A 475 -0.59 -12.40 -26.99
C ALA A 475 -0.37 -11.89 -28.42
N ASN A 476 -0.16 -12.81 -29.37
CA ASN A 476 -0.31 -12.50 -30.76
C ASN A 476 -1.81 -12.56 -31.14
N ASN A 477 -2.49 -13.58 -30.65
CA ASN A 477 -3.95 -13.73 -30.73
C ASN A 477 -4.48 -13.94 -29.31
N ILE A 478 -5.47 -13.14 -28.90
CA ILE A 478 -6.07 -13.27 -27.59
C ILE A 478 -6.96 -14.53 -27.57
N PRO A 479 -6.81 -15.43 -26.57
CA PRO A 479 -7.68 -16.59 -26.46
C PRO A 479 -9.13 -16.17 -26.24
N ARG A 480 -10.06 -16.90 -26.79
CA ARG A 480 -11.47 -16.70 -26.46
C ARG A 480 -11.72 -16.98 -25.00
N MET A 481 -12.48 -16.12 -24.32
CA MET A 481 -12.73 -16.21 -22.90
C MET A 481 -14.23 -16.22 -22.60
N GLY A 482 -14.64 -17.18 -21.72
CA GLY A 482 -16.01 -17.27 -21.22
C GLY A 482 -17.02 -17.83 -22.20
N LYS A 483 -18.25 -18.05 -21.73
CA LYS A 483 -19.39 -18.51 -22.54
C LYS A 483 -20.50 -17.46 -22.48
N GLY A 484 -20.93 -16.96 -23.63
CA GLY A 484 -22.14 -16.15 -23.79
C GLY A 484 -22.30 -15.00 -22.80
N ARG A 485 -23.02 -15.21 -21.69
CA ARG A 485 -23.33 -14.16 -20.70
C ARG A 485 -22.12 -13.64 -19.90
N ASP A 486 -21.02 -14.36 -19.86
CA ASP A 486 -19.81 -13.97 -19.12
C ASP A 486 -19.01 -12.87 -19.83
N TRP A 487 -19.28 -12.66 -21.11
CA TRP A 487 -18.51 -11.73 -21.95
C TRP A 487 -18.50 -10.30 -21.40
N GLU A 488 -19.66 -9.73 -21.10
CA GLU A 488 -19.77 -8.37 -20.54
C GLU A 488 -18.93 -8.20 -19.25
N ALA A 489 -18.93 -9.25 -18.42
CA ALA A 489 -18.13 -9.24 -17.20
C ALA A 489 -16.63 -9.30 -17.47
N ILE A 490 -16.21 -9.93 -18.58
CA ILE A 490 -14.81 -9.99 -19.02
C ILE A 490 -14.43 -8.68 -19.69
N LYS A 491 -15.21 -8.20 -20.66
CA LYS A 491 -14.97 -6.98 -21.45
C LYS A 491 -14.65 -5.78 -20.54
N ARG A 492 -15.48 -5.54 -19.54
CA ARG A 492 -15.27 -4.41 -18.60
C ARG A 492 -13.97 -4.51 -17.77
N ARG A 493 -13.33 -5.68 -17.72
CA ARG A 493 -12.09 -5.93 -16.97
C ARG A 493 -10.83 -5.86 -17.83
N LEU A 494 -10.97 -5.78 -19.14
CA LEU A 494 -9.84 -5.78 -20.05
C LEU A 494 -9.44 -4.37 -20.49
N ILE A 495 -8.15 -4.16 -20.62
CA ILE A 495 -7.53 -3.09 -21.41
C ILE A 495 -6.59 -3.79 -22.39
N ILE A 496 -6.93 -3.74 -23.67
CA ILE A 496 -6.14 -4.36 -24.74
C ILE A 496 -5.30 -3.26 -25.39
N ILE A 497 -3.99 -3.31 -25.17
CA ILE A 497 -3.06 -2.30 -25.68
C ILE A 497 -2.39 -2.82 -26.94
N PRO A 498 -2.65 -2.25 -28.13
CA PRO A 498 -1.98 -2.65 -29.36
C PRO A 498 -0.54 -2.15 -29.42
N PHE A 499 0.39 -3.07 -29.59
CA PHE A 499 1.79 -2.80 -29.86
C PHE A 499 2.05 -2.86 -31.37
N MET A 500 1.95 -1.71 -32.02
CA MET A 500 2.02 -1.59 -33.49
C MET A 500 3.41 -1.20 -34.00
N ALA A 501 4.33 -0.87 -33.11
CA ALA A 501 5.71 -0.52 -33.45
C ALA A 501 6.41 -1.71 -34.14
N LYS A 502 7.34 -1.41 -35.01
CA LYS A 502 8.26 -2.40 -35.63
C LYS A 502 9.69 -2.02 -35.26
N PHE A 503 10.42 -2.98 -34.72
CA PHE A 503 11.83 -2.83 -34.39
C PHE A 503 12.64 -3.75 -35.30
N SER A 504 13.57 -3.17 -36.06
CA SER A 504 14.46 -3.91 -36.96
C SER A 504 15.92 -3.59 -36.65
N LYS A 505 16.80 -4.58 -36.87
CA LYS A 505 18.25 -4.36 -36.79
C LYS A 505 18.77 -3.38 -37.84
N THR A 506 17.99 -3.10 -38.86
CA THR A 506 18.30 -2.15 -39.93
C THR A 506 17.82 -0.72 -39.65
N ASP A 507 17.08 -0.52 -38.55
CA ASP A 507 16.60 0.81 -38.20
C ASP A 507 17.79 1.71 -37.83
N PRO A 508 17.78 2.99 -38.25
CA PRO A 508 18.86 3.95 -37.90
C PRO A 508 19.03 4.15 -36.38
N ASP A 509 17.96 3.97 -35.62
CA ASP A 509 17.87 4.10 -34.18
C ASP A 509 17.95 2.74 -33.45
N PHE A 510 18.43 1.70 -34.14
CA PHE A 510 18.60 0.39 -33.53
C PHE A 510 19.62 0.41 -32.40
N VAL A 511 19.20 0.02 -31.21
CA VAL A 511 20.05 -0.08 -30.02
C VAL A 511 20.33 -1.55 -29.72
N PRO A 512 21.58 -2.04 -29.94
CA PRO A 512 21.97 -3.41 -29.57
C PRO A 512 21.80 -3.63 -28.06
N PHE A 513 21.32 -4.82 -27.68
CA PHE A 513 21.14 -5.21 -26.27
C PHE A 513 20.27 -4.23 -25.47
N ILE A 514 19.27 -3.64 -26.12
CA ILE A 514 18.38 -2.65 -25.51
C ILE A 514 17.76 -3.16 -24.20
N GLY A 515 17.44 -4.45 -24.11
CA GLY A 515 16.88 -5.07 -22.91
C GLY A 515 17.77 -4.98 -21.68
N ASP A 516 19.10 -4.94 -21.85
CA ASP A 516 20.03 -4.76 -20.72
C ASP A 516 20.22 -3.29 -20.39
N LYS A 517 20.21 -2.42 -21.39
CA LYS A 517 20.33 -0.97 -21.21
C LYS A 517 19.11 -0.37 -20.49
N LEU A 518 17.93 -0.93 -20.73
CA LEU A 518 16.68 -0.52 -20.05
C LEU A 518 16.53 -1.11 -18.64
N LYS A 519 17.53 -1.81 -18.12
CA LYS A 519 17.57 -2.31 -16.73
C LYS A 519 18.53 -1.52 -15.84
N THR A 520 19.18 -0.49 -16.35
CA THR A 520 20.05 0.39 -15.56
C THR A 520 19.27 1.12 -14.49
N GLN A 521 19.97 1.69 -13.52
CA GLN A 521 19.35 2.47 -12.44
C GLN A 521 18.59 3.67 -13.01
N ASP A 522 19.23 4.49 -13.86
CA ASP A 522 18.62 5.69 -14.44
C ASP A 522 17.35 5.37 -15.24
N SER A 523 17.42 4.35 -16.10
CA SER A 523 16.26 3.88 -16.88
C SER A 523 15.10 3.44 -15.99
N THR A 524 15.41 2.70 -14.92
CA THR A 524 14.40 2.15 -14.03
C THR A 524 13.79 3.23 -13.13
N GLU A 525 14.60 4.15 -12.58
CA GLU A 525 14.12 5.27 -11.77
C GLU A 525 13.26 6.23 -12.60
N TYR A 526 13.62 6.44 -13.89
CA TYR A 526 12.77 7.22 -14.78
C TYR A 526 11.43 6.52 -15.04
N LEU A 527 11.41 5.21 -15.28
CA LEU A 527 10.16 4.46 -15.43
C LEU A 527 9.31 4.52 -14.15
N ILE A 528 9.93 4.46 -12.97
CA ILE A 528 9.24 4.65 -11.69
C ILE A 528 8.60 6.03 -11.60
N ARG A 529 9.33 7.09 -11.93
CA ARG A 529 8.81 8.46 -11.96
C ARG A 529 7.61 8.58 -12.87
N LEU A 530 7.71 8.07 -14.11
CA LEU A 530 6.60 8.04 -15.06
C LEU A 530 5.40 7.24 -14.52
N GLY A 531 5.67 6.09 -13.92
CA GLY A 531 4.65 5.24 -13.30
C GLY A 531 3.95 5.93 -12.13
N VAL A 532 4.69 6.59 -11.23
CA VAL A 532 4.10 7.35 -10.11
C VAL A 532 3.20 8.48 -10.64
N ALA A 533 3.64 9.22 -11.65
CA ALA A 533 2.81 10.24 -12.31
C ALA A 533 1.57 9.62 -12.97
N GLY A 534 1.72 8.48 -13.65
CA GLY A 534 0.63 7.71 -14.22
C GLY A 534 -0.38 7.23 -13.17
N LEU A 535 0.10 6.70 -12.04
CA LEU A 535 -0.75 6.27 -10.94
C LEU A 535 -1.59 7.42 -10.38
N LYS A 536 -0.99 8.60 -10.20
CA LYS A 536 -1.73 9.79 -9.74
C LYS A 536 -2.85 10.14 -10.70
N ARG A 537 -2.58 10.19 -12.02
CA ARG A 537 -3.62 10.43 -13.04
C ARG A 537 -4.78 9.46 -12.91
N VAL A 538 -4.46 8.17 -12.78
CA VAL A 538 -5.49 7.11 -12.65
C VAL A 538 -6.30 7.25 -11.37
N LEU A 539 -5.68 7.55 -10.25
CA LEU A 539 -6.36 7.70 -8.96
C LEU A 539 -7.24 8.96 -8.92
N ASP A 540 -6.83 10.04 -9.56
CA ASP A 540 -7.59 11.29 -9.63
C ASP A 540 -8.78 11.16 -10.59
N ALA A 541 -8.56 10.59 -11.78
CA ALA A 541 -9.60 10.36 -12.77
C ALA A 541 -10.52 9.19 -12.40
N ARG A 542 -10.11 8.29 -11.51
CA ARG A 542 -10.73 6.98 -11.24
C ARG A 542 -10.94 6.14 -12.50
N ALA A 543 -10.10 6.35 -13.49
CA ALA A 543 -10.15 5.68 -14.79
C ALA A 543 -8.77 5.72 -15.44
N PHE A 544 -8.50 4.78 -16.34
CA PHE A 544 -7.37 4.84 -17.24
C PHE A 544 -7.64 5.78 -18.42
N THR A 545 -6.57 6.31 -19.00
CA THR A 545 -6.67 7.13 -20.21
C THR A 545 -7.42 6.36 -21.31
N ASN A 546 -8.43 6.99 -21.88
CA ASN A 546 -9.18 6.42 -22.99
C ASN A 546 -8.41 6.61 -24.30
N SER A 547 -8.30 5.53 -25.10
CA SER A 547 -7.67 5.55 -26.42
C SER A 547 -8.59 4.87 -27.42
N GLU A 548 -8.85 5.56 -28.54
CA GLU A 548 -9.66 4.98 -29.63
C GLU A 548 -9.07 3.68 -30.17
N LYS A 549 -7.73 3.55 -30.20
CA LYS A 549 -7.05 2.32 -30.64
C LYS A 549 -7.33 1.17 -29.70
N VAL A 550 -7.24 1.43 -28.39
CA VAL A 550 -7.55 0.43 -27.34
C VAL A 550 -9.02 0.03 -27.40
N GLN A 551 -9.92 0.99 -27.64
CA GLN A 551 -11.34 0.69 -27.78
C GLN A 551 -11.62 -0.16 -29.02
N ARG A 552 -11.00 0.14 -30.15
CA ARG A 552 -11.10 -0.68 -31.38
C ARG A 552 -10.62 -2.11 -31.15
N GLU A 553 -9.45 -2.28 -30.54
CA GLU A 553 -8.93 -3.63 -30.21
C GLU A 553 -9.90 -4.41 -29.31
N LEU A 554 -10.52 -3.73 -28.35
CA LEU A 554 -11.51 -4.34 -27.47
C LEU A 554 -12.80 -4.72 -28.23
N ASP A 555 -13.25 -3.88 -29.16
CA ASP A 555 -14.42 -4.13 -29.97
C ASP A 555 -14.16 -5.25 -31.00
N ASP A 556 -12.99 -5.28 -31.65
CA ASP A 556 -12.57 -6.35 -32.56
C ASP A 556 -12.44 -7.68 -31.81
N TYR A 557 -11.91 -7.65 -30.58
CA TYR A 557 -11.86 -8.82 -29.72
C TYR A 557 -13.25 -9.29 -29.29
N GLU A 558 -14.16 -8.37 -28.98
CA GLU A 558 -15.57 -8.70 -28.71
C GLU A 558 -16.20 -9.44 -29.87
N GLU A 559 -16.03 -8.93 -31.08
CA GLU A 559 -16.57 -9.54 -32.30
C GLU A 559 -15.99 -10.95 -32.49
N SER A 560 -14.66 -11.11 -32.36
CA SER A 560 -14.02 -12.41 -32.52
C SER A 560 -14.41 -13.41 -31.41
N ASN A 561 -14.76 -12.92 -30.22
CA ASN A 561 -15.18 -13.72 -29.08
C ASN A 561 -16.69 -14.04 -29.07
N ASN A 562 -17.49 -13.29 -29.82
CA ASN A 562 -18.93 -13.42 -29.88
C ASN A 562 -19.39 -13.83 -31.29
N PRO A 563 -19.60 -15.14 -31.56
CA PRO A 563 -20.02 -15.62 -32.88
C PRO A 563 -21.32 -15.02 -33.41
N ILE A 564 -22.18 -14.49 -32.51
CA ILE A 564 -23.45 -13.86 -32.92
C ILE A 564 -23.21 -12.47 -33.49
N LEU A 565 -22.32 -11.69 -32.88
CA LEU A 565 -21.91 -10.37 -33.38
C LEU A 565 -21.22 -10.48 -34.74
N ALA A 566 -20.23 -11.39 -34.81
CA ALA A 566 -19.49 -11.65 -36.05
C ALA A 566 -20.45 -12.08 -37.21
N PHE A 567 -21.36 -13.01 -36.92
CA PHE A 567 -22.38 -13.43 -37.88
C PHE A 567 -23.31 -12.28 -38.32
N ASN A 568 -23.75 -11.46 -37.36
CA ASN A 568 -24.60 -10.31 -37.67
C ASN A 568 -23.91 -9.27 -38.56
N ARG A 569 -22.61 -9.04 -38.32
CA ARG A 569 -21.80 -8.14 -39.14
C ARG A 569 -21.64 -8.66 -40.56
N GLU A 570 -21.30 -9.96 -40.73
CA GLU A 570 -21.22 -10.59 -42.05
C GLU A 570 -22.55 -10.49 -42.79
N CYS A 571 -23.69 -10.76 -42.12
CA CYS A 571 -25.01 -10.54 -42.70
C CYS A 571 -25.22 -9.10 -43.16
N ALA A 572 -24.79 -8.11 -42.38
CA ALA A 572 -24.93 -6.69 -42.72
C ALA A 572 -24.03 -6.30 -43.90
N GLU A 573 -22.80 -6.79 -43.97
CA GLU A 573 -21.88 -6.59 -45.10
C GLU A 573 -22.40 -7.21 -46.39
N ASP A 574 -23.02 -8.39 -46.30
CA ASP A 574 -23.69 -9.07 -47.43
C ASP A 574 -25.04 -8.47 -47.78
N GLY A 575 -25.51 -7.44 -47.08
CA GLY A 575 -26.81 -6.82 -47.27
C GLY A 575 -28.00 -7.72 -46.91
N TYR A 576 -27.75 -8.78 -46.08
CA TYR A 576 -28.78 -9.72 -45.64
C TYR A 576 -29.44 -9.24 -44.34
N SER A 577 -30.75 -8.99 -44.40
CA SER A 577 -31.54 -8.64 -43.22
C SER A 577 -32.07 -9.90 -42.53
N ILE A 578 -31.84 -10.00 -41.22
CA ILE A 578 -32.39 -11.07 -40.38
C ILE A 578 -33.87 -10.84 -40.06
N GLU A 579 -34.33 -9.58 -40.11
CA GLU A 579 -35.73 -9.22 -39.88
C GLU A 579 -36.64 -9.78 -40.96
N ASN A 580 -37.74 -10.37 -40.56
CA ASN A 580 -38.75 -11.04 -41.39
C ASN A 580 -38.31 -12.37 -42.01
N GLU A 581 -37.09 -12.84 -41.72
CA GLU A 581 -36.60 -14.13 -42.23
C GLU A 581 -37.02 -15.31 -41.34
N PRO A 582 -37.20 -16.51 -41.92
CA PRO A 582 -37.48 -17.73 -41.16
C PRO A 582 -36.36 -18.08 -40.20
N THR A 583 -36.70 -18.36 -38.94
CA THR A 583 -35.68 -18.69 -37.90
C THR A 583 -34.84 -19.91 -38.26
N SER A 584 -35.36 -20.84 -39.06
CA SER A 584 -34.64 -22.03 -39.52
C SER A 584 -33.60 -21.67 -40.61
N GLU A 585 -33.89 -20.71 -41.45
CA GLU A 585 -33.01 -20.27 -42.53
C GLU A 585 -31.85 -19.48 -41.99
N VAL A 586 -32.14 -18.50 -41.10
CA VAL A 586 -31.10 -17.72 -40.43
C VAL A 586 -30.18 -18.61 -39.59
N TYR A 587 -30.75 -19.62 -38.89
CA TYR A 587 -29.94 -20.54 -38.13
C TYR A 587 -29.06 -21.44 -39.02
N ARG A 588 -29.54 -21.86 -40.19
CA ARG A 588 -28.74 -22.60 -41.17
C ARG A 588 -27.55 -21.77 -41.65
N LYS A 589 -27.77 -20.49 -42.01
CA LYS A 589 -26.69 -19.55 -42.37
C LYS A 589 -25.69 -19.38 -41.22
N TYR A 590 -26.17 -19.25 -40.00
CA TYR A 590 -25.29 -19.19 -38.81
C TYR A 590 -24.45 -20.46 -38.65
N GLN A 591 -25.00 -21.63 -38.90
CA GLN A 591 -24.24 -22.89 -38.84
C GLN A 591 -23.17 -22.93 -39.96
N GLU A 592 -23.48 -22.50 -41.16
CA GLU A 592 -22.56 -22.38 -42.29
C GLU A 592 -21.41 -21.41 -41.94
N PHE A 593 -21.73 -20.23 -41.40
CA PHE A 593 -20.79 -19.26 -40.90
C PHE A 593 -19.87 -19.86 -39.85
N CYS A 594 -20.42 -20.56 -38.85
CA CYS A 594 -19.64 -21.21 -37.82
C CYS A 594 -18.66 -22.25 -38.37
N ILE A 595 -19.07 -23.05 -39.35
CA ILE A 595 -18.22 -24.06 -40.00
C ILE A 595 -17.08 -23.38 -40.76
N GLN A 596 -17.36 -22.34 -41.53
CA GLN A 596 -16.36 -21.61 -42.30
C GLN A 596 -15.31 -20.93 -41.42
N ASN A 597 -15.74 -20.48 -40.25
CA ASN A 597 -14.86 -19.79 -39.29
C ASN A 597 -14.33 -20.71 -38.16
N ASN A 598 -14.39 -22.02 -38.31
CA ASN A 598 -13.95 -23.00 -37.29
C ASN A 598 -14.61 -22.80 -35.91
N LEU A 599 -15.88 -22.36 -35.88
CA LEU A 599 -16.65 -22.12 -34.67
C LEU A 599 -17.59 -23.29 -34.37
N LYS A 600 -17.84 -23.55 -33.10
CA LYS A 600 -18.90 -24.49 -32.70
C LYS A 600 -20.23 -23.74 -32.64
N PRO A 601 -21.23 -24.09 -33.46
CA PRO A 601 -22.52 -23.43 -33.44
C PRO A 601 -23.26 -23.66 -32.13
N MET A 602 -23.94 -22.64 -31.63
CA MET A 602 -24.86 -22.74 -30.51
C MET A 602 -26.08 -23.58 -30.90
N SER A 603 -26.84 -24.07 -29.90
CA SER A 603 -28.14 -24.66 -30.19
C SER A 603 -29.08 -23.62 -30.83
N LYS A 604 -30.05 -24.08 -31.65
CA LYS A 604 -31.02 -23.19 -32.33
C LYS A 604 -31.78 -22.29 -31.33
N ILE A 605 -32.09 -22.81 -30.14
CA ILE A 605 -32.81 -22.06 -29.11
C ILE A 605 -31.92 -20.95 -28.54
N GLU A 606 -30.66 -21.25 -28.23
CA GLU A 606 -29.69 -20.26 -27.73
C GLU A 606 -29.39 -19.21 -28.78
N PHE A 607 -29.14 -19.62 -30.01
CA PHE A 607 -28.95 -18.69 -31.13
C PHE A 607 -30.14 -17.72 -31.28
N SER A 608 -31.38 -18.26 -31.35
CA SER A 608 -32.56 -17.42 -31.49
C SER A 608 -32.73 -16.41 -30.36
N ARG A 609 -32.43 -16.82 -29.11
CA ARG A 609 -32.46 -15.90 -27.95
C ARG A 609 -31.38 -14.83 -28.04
N ALA A 610 -30.18 -15.20 -28.45
CA ALA A 610 -29.04 -14.30 -28.52
C ALA A 610 -29.24 -13.26 -29.64
N ILE A 611 -29.66 -13.68 -30.85
CA ILE A 611 -29.89 -12.77 -31.96
C ILE A 611 -31.09 -11.86 -31.71
N CYS A 612 -32.17 -12.36 -31.11
CA CYS A 612 -33.30 -11.55 -30.69
C CYS A 612 -32.91 -10.46 -29.69
N LYS A 613 -32.04 -10.80 -28.75
CA LYS A 613 -31.54 -9.82 -27.79
C LYS A 613 -30.63 -8.78 -28.45
N LEU A 614 -29.77 -9.20 -29.38
CA LEU A 614 -28.82 -8.32 -30.07
C LEU A 614 -29.52 -7.29 -30.94
N LEU A 615 -30.56 -7.72 -31.70
CA LEU A 615 -31.23 -6.90 -32.72
C LEU A 615 -32.60 -6.34 -32.26
N ASP A 616 -32.94 -6.53 -30.97
CA ASP A 616 -34.25 -6.17 -30.41
C ASP A 616 -35.43 -6.78 -31.17
N LEU A 617 -35.28 -8.05 -31.52
CA LEU A 617 -36.28 -8.84 -32.25
C LEU A 617 -37.00 -9.80 -31.29
N GLU A 618 -38.12 -10.33 -31.78
CA GLU A 618 -38.81 -11.47 -31.21
C GLU A 618 -39.09 -12.54 -32.28
N THR A 619 -39.43 -13.75 -31.82
CA THR A 619 -39.85 -14.81 -32.76
C THR A 619 -41.37 -14.90 -32.80
N ALA A 620 -41.97 -14.73 -33.97
CA ALA A 620 -43.40 -14.83 -34.16
C ALA A 620 -43.79 -15.90 -35.19
N ALA A 621 -44.99 -16.40 -35.06
CA ALA A 621 -45.56 -17.36 -36.01
C ALA A 621 -46.19 -16.58 -37.20
N LYS A 622 -45.78 -16.91 -38.43
CA LYS A 622 -46.30 -16.32 -39.67
C LYS A 622 -46.78 -17.43 -40.62
N ARG A 623 -47.94 -17.24 -41.25
CA ARG A 623 -48.43 -18.14 -42.30
C ARG A 623 -47.71 -17.82 -43.62
N GLN A 624 -47.19 -18.84 -44.27
CA GLN A 624 -46.50 -18.70 -45.55
C GLN A 624 -47.51 -18.86 -46.69
N PRO A 625 -47.83 -17.79 -47.48
CA PRO A 625 -48.72 -17.90 -48.61
C PRO A 625 -48.09 -18.80 -49.68
N GLY A 626 -48.89 -19.69 -50.32
CA GLY A 626 -48.45 -20.46 -51.49
C GLY A 626 -47.89 -21.86 -51.26
N LYS A 627 -47.60 -22.28 -50.04
CA LYS A 627 -47.13 -23.64 -49.69
C LYS A 627 -48.00 -24.30 -48.62
N GLY A 628 -49.28 -24.53 -48.91
CA GLY A 628 -50.16 -25.33 -48.06
C GLY A 628 -50.42 -24.75 -46.66
N ASN A 629 -50.46 -23.42 -46.48
CA ASN A 629 -50.74 -22.73 -45.21
C ASN A 629 -49.80 -23.13 -44.05
N LYS A 630 -48.56 -23.50 -44.34
CA LYS A 630 -47.57 -23.90 -43.32
C LYS A 630 -47.23 -22.72 -42.40
N ILE A 631 -47.33 -22.94 -41.11
CA ILE A 631 -46.91 -21.95 -40.09
C ILE A 631 -45.40 -22.08 -39.94
N ILE A 632 -44.68 -20.98 -40.13
CA ILE A 632 -43.24 -20.85 -39.88
C ILE A 632 -42.99 -19.82 -38.75
N ARG A 633 -41.88 -19.93 -38.06
CA ARG A 633 -41.40 -18.90 -37.13
C ARG A 633 -40.44 -17.97 -37.86
N ILE A 634 -40.66 -16.68 -37.73
CA ILE A 634 -39.80 -15.63 -38.28
C ILE A 634 -39.24 -14.77 -37.14
N PHE A 635 -38.17 -14.02 -37.43
CA PHE A 635 -37.71 -12.92 -36.59
C PHE A 635 -38.47 -11.65 -36.99
N GLN A 636 -39.03 -10.92 -36.01
CA GLN A 636 -39.69 -9.63 -36.26
C GLN A 636 -39.32 -8.63 -35.18
N LYS A 637 -39.44 -7.33 -35.44
CA LYS A 637 -39.26 -6.30 -34.41
C LYS A 637 -40.23 -6.51 -33.26
N LYS A 638 -39.78 -6.25 -32.08
CA LYS A 638 -40.68 -6.18 -30.92
C LYS A 638 -41.66 -5.03 -31.11
N GLY A 639 -42.92 -5.33 -30.93
CA GLY A 639 -44.03 -4.35 -31.04
C GLY A 639 -44.04 -3.34 -29.89
#